data_e271249635133dadd7e73da91efa9fed
#
_entry.id   e271249635133dadd7e73da91efa9fed
#
_cell.length_a   1.000
_cell.length_b   1.000
_cell.length_c   1.000
_cell.angle_alpha   90.00
_cell.angle_beta   90.00
_cell.angle_gamma   90.00
#
_symmetry.space_group_name_H-M   'P 1'
#
loop_
_entity.id
_entity.type
_entity.pdbx_description
1 polymer ?
#
loop_
_entity_poly.entity_id
_entity_poly.type
_entity_poly.pdbx_seq_one_letter_code
_entity_poly.pdbx_strand_id
1 'polypeptide(L)'
;VPKPIVSYDSDLPEISNHNPFKPPEYHLRKKEGTRDQYEIVEGRRPSKILAVNRLREAVSDWRQNDYPGCSHVTARLFNYWFFEDHLVDDRSFRYYFAQREAVETLVYLVEIEKIRDAKVLIDRFAEVFYPDGTQRRLLETDLIHQTTMDGKRQIRRYIPEVGSETVQDLPSENLRRYAFKMATGSGKTVVMAMLIVWSFFHRRKVKDSDLSTNFLVVAPNVIVYQRLEKDFANNNIFYTLPLIPPEWKGEWDLKVILRGEGTEPNRSGNLFLTNIQQLYAFHEKKWTPDNAVEALLGPKPSKDLGSQERSMLERVKSLHELVVINDEAHHVHDEDLEWYKTLIGIHEALPGSLSLWLDFSATPKDQNGTYFPWIICDYPLAQAVEDRIVKAPIILQKVKREDPDKVTKDNLIDSYGEWIVAALERWKEHYKVYKRLGHKPVLFIMTEKNSFADEIGKWLVETKQFNLKKHEVLVIHTDKEGEITKADLEKAREAARDIDKPENKIKVIVSVLMLREGWDVRNVTVILGLRPFTSKAKILPEQAVGRGLRLMVGISPDRTQTLEVLGTRAFEEFVRELEKEGVGIKTTTKPPAPPVEVRPVQEKAAYDIAIPLTRPAYTRNYRRLEELAPLELKPIYEIDELEEPLRIKLKMEFATTGHEIGQVNIDAAAVLPLVGDLIAAITNKVINMAKLGGGFAQLYPIVRDYISHRCFGQTIDLNDEKIQAHLRSVILQEGIAKYLARKIGQLTAEKREIVLENYDYKLSKTQPFVWRRNLPLLDCSKTIFNLVATYNDYEKEFARFLEHCDDIIRFASLGTTEQESGTRFKVDYIKPNGAIGFYYPDFVAVQETKEGEVNWIIETKGRVWEDTHIKDAAITEWCKKVTVQTGSTWRYLRVDQSLFGQGNFPSFASLVTHIYSQAK
;
A
#
# COMPACT_ATOMS: atom_id res chain seq x y z
N VAL A 1 0.03 22.87 36.79
CA VAL A 1 -0.22 21.45 36.56
C VAL A 1 -0.97 21.36 35.25
N PRO A 2 -0.41 20.73 34.20
CA PRO A 2 -1.12 20.57 32.92
C PRO A 2 -2.45 19.87 33.17
N LYS A 3 -3.54 20.43 32.65
CA LYS A 3 -4.85 19.79 32.74
C LYS A 3 -4.80 18.47 31.94
N PRO A 4 -5.24 17.35 32.52
CA PRO A 4 -5.30 16.12 31.75
C PRO A 4 -6.22 16.32 30.56
N ILE A 5 -5.71 16.00 29.37
CA ILE A 5 -6.53 15.94 28.15
C ILE A 5 -7.44 14.75 28.30
N VAL A 6 -8.74 14.98 28.37
CA VAL A 6 -9.74 13.92 28.53
C VAL A 6 -9.67 13.01 27.32
N SER A 7 -9.31 11.72 27.54
CA SER A 7 -9.45 10.70 26.50
C SER A 7 -10.93 10.43 26.27
N TYR A 8 -11.33 10.41 25.04
CA TYR A 8 -12.68 10.04 24.66
C TYR A 8 -12.68 8.56 24.27
N ASP A 9 -13.45 7.74 24.95
CA ASP A 9 -13.58 6.34 24.63
C ASP A 9 -14.23 6.15 23.26
N SER A 10 -13.48 5.53 22.34
CA SER A 10 -14.11 4.84 21.23
C SER A 10 -14.59 3.49 21.78
N ASP A 11 -15.89 3.15 21.61
CA ASP A 11 -16.41 1.87 22.09
C ASP A 11 -15.95 0.68 21.23
N LEU A 12 -15.18 0.92 20.16
CA LEU A 12 -14.43 -0.10 19.44
C LEU A 12 -13.07 -0.25 20.10
N PRO A 13 -12.64 -1.46 20.46
CA PRO A 13 -11.31 -1.68 20.99
C PRO A 13 -10.28 -1.26 19.96
N GLU A 14 -9.35 -0.40 20.36
CA GLU A 14 -8.23 -0.01 19.52
C GLU A 14 -7.11 -1.05 19.66
N ILE A 15 -6.62 -1.53 18.52
CA ILE A 15 -5.43 -2.39 18.47
C ILE A 15 -4.23 -1.53 18.81
N SER A 16 -3.64 -1.77 19.99
CA SER A 16 -2.46 -1.04 20.44
C SER A 16 -1.27 -1.30 19.51
N ASN A 17 -0.45 -0.28 19.26
CA ASN A 17 0.76 -0.37 18.43
C ASN A 17 0.51 -0.85 16.99
N HIS A 18 -0.70 -0.67 16.49
CA HIS A 18 -1.03 -1.03 15.12
C HIS A 18 -0.17 -0.26 14.11
N ASN A 19 0.37 -0.97 13.11
CA ASN A 19 1.23 -0.39 12.08
C ASN A 19 0.85 -0.92 10.69
N PRO A 20 0.25 -0.09 9.81
CA PRO A 20 -0.20 -0.52 8.49
C PRO A 20 0.94 -0.92 7.54
N PHE A 21 2.20 -0.66 7.93
CA PHE A 21 3.40 -1.00 7.16
C PHE A 21 4.03 -2.33 7.55
N LYS A 22 3.45 -3.02 8.56
CA LYS A 22 3.88 -4.33 9.05
C LYS A 22 2.76 -5.37 8.91
N PRO A 23 3.10 -6.68 8.92
CA PRO A 23 2.09 -7.72 9.02
C PRO A 23 1.17 -7.49 10.23
N PRO A 24 -0.16 -7.64 10.08
CA PRO A 24 -1.08 -7.54 11.20
C PRO A 24 -0.83 -8.63 12.24
N GLU A 25 -0.63 -8.22 13.49
CA GLU A 25 -0.41 -9.14 14.63
C GLU A 25 -1.73 -9.45 15.37
N TYR A 26 -2.75 -8.61 15.18
CA TYR A 26 -4.05 -8.71 15.83
C TYR A 26 -5.16 -8.32 14.85
N HIS A 27 -6.38 -8.78 15.13
CA HIS A 27 -7.58 -8.36 14.41
C HIS A 27 -8.79 -8.27 15.35
N LEU A 28 -9.81 -7.51 14.95
CA LEU A 28 -11.10 -7.43 15.67
C LEU A 28 -12.01 -8.57 15.26
N ARG A 29 -12.63 -9.22 16.25
CA ARG A 29 -13.68 -10.22 16.07
C ARG A 29 -14.93 -9.80 16.86
N LYS A 30 -16.10 -9.92 16.23
CA LYS A 30 -17.36 -9.67 16.92
C LYS A 30 -17.61 -10.77 17.94
N LYS A 31 -17.99 -10.39 19.19
CA LYS A 31 -18.37 -11.35 20.22
C LYS A 31 -19.72 -11.98 19.88
N GLU A 32 -19.77 -13.31 19.91
CA GLU A 32 -21.01 -14.05 19.68
C GLU A 32 -22.12 -13.63 20.64
N GLY A 33 -23.36 -13.54 20.13
CA GLY A 33 -24.53 -13.15 20.91
C GLY A 33 -24.61 -11.67 21.29
N THR A 34 -23.65 -10.85 20.89
CA THR A 34 -23.67 -9.40 21.14
C THR A 34 -23.91 -8.60 19.86
N ARG A 35 -24.47 -7.40 19.99
CA ARG A 35 -24.79 -6.56 18.82
C ARG A 35 -23.59 -5.73 18.35
N ASP A 36 -22.89 -5.08 19.26
CA ASP A 36 -21.85 -4.08 18.96
C ASP A 36 -20.59 -4.28 19.83
N GLN A 37 -20.33 -5.51 20.35
CA GLN A 37 -19.14 -5.80 21.13
C GLN A 37 -18.13 -6.58 20.30
N TYR A 38 -16.88 -6.11 20.37
CA TYR A 38 -15.74 -6.68 19.65
C TYR A 38 -14.66 -7.06 20.65
N GLU A 39 -13.85 -8.03 20.29
CA GLU A 39 -12.66 -8.45 21.02
C GLU A 39 -11.44 -8.40 20.10
N ILE A 40 -10.28 -8.14 20.67
CA ILE A 40 -9.01 -8.21 19.97
C ILE A 40 -8.53 -9.66 20.03
N VAL A 41 -8.30 -10.26 18.88
CA VAL A 41 -7.80 -11.62 18.73
C VAL A 41 -6.38 -11.56 18.19
N GLU A 42 -5.48 -12.32 18.81
CA GLU A 42 -4.11 -12.47 18.38
C GLU A 42 -4.05 -13.20 17.03
N GLY A 43 -3.11 -12.78 16.20
CA GLY A 43 -2.92 -13.30 14.87
C GLY A 43 -3.69 -12.52 13.80
N ARG A 44 -3.32 -12.80 12.57
CA ARG A 44 -3.92 -12.19 11.40
C ARG A 44 -5.34 -12.74 11.17
N ARG A 45 -6.24 -11.89 10.71
CA ARG A 45 -7.58 -12.32 10.27
C ARG A 45 -7.47 -13.41 9.20
N PRO A 46 -8.05 -14.60 9.42
CA PRO A 46 -8.04 -15.65 8.41
C PRO A 46 -8.91 -15.26 7.21
N SER A 47 -8.46 -15.61 6.02
CA SER A 47 -9.23 -15.45 4.79
C SER A 47 -10.17 -16.64 4.59
N LYS A 48 -11.35 -16.39 4.05
CA LYS A 48 -12.28 -17.43 3.59
C LYS A 48 -12.03 -17.87 2.13
N ILE A 49 -11.03 -17.27 1.49
CA ILE A 49 -10.69 -17.50 0.09
C ILE A 49 -9.75 -18.69 -0.03
N LEU A 50 -10.06 -19.56 -0.98
CA LEU A 50 -9.56 -20.93 -1.14
C LEU A 50 -8.03 -21.11 -1.00
N ALA A 51 -7.22 -20.25 -1.65
CA ALA A 51 -5.76 -20.40 -1.66
C ALA A 51 -5.01 -19.42 -0.74
N VAL A 52 -5.69 -18.38 -0.21
CA VAL A 52 -5.02 -17.20 0.34
C VAL A 52 -4.22 -17.47 1.62
N ASN A 53 -4.74 -18.28 2.56
CA ASN A 53 -4.05 -18.46 3.85
C ASN A 53 -2.70 -19.17 3.66
N ARG A 54 -2.69 -20.25 2.86
CA ARG A 54 -1.45 -20.98 2.57
C ARG A 54 -0.47 -20.16 1.73
N LEU A 55 -0.98 -19.34 0.81
CA LEU A 55 -0.13 -18.40 0.09
C LEU A 55 0.51 -17.38 1.04
N ARG A 56 -0.26 -16.85 2.00
CA ARG A 56 0.26 -15.93 3.03
C ARG A 56 1.38 -16.56 3.84
N GLU A 57 1.23 -17.82 4.26
CA GLU A 57 2.25 -18.58 4.97
C GLU A 57 3.50 -18.73 4.12
N ALA A 58 3.37 -19.26 2.90
CA ALA A 58 4.49 -19.48 2.00
C ALA A 58 5.24 -18.17 1.64
N VAL A 59 4.51 -17.09 1.37
CA VAL A 59 5.09 -15.78 1.08
C VAL A 59 5.73 -15.16 2.32
N SER A 60 5.16 -15.37 3.52
CA SER A 60 5.76 -14.94 4.77
C SER A 60 7.09 -15.63 5.03
N ASP A 61 7.14 -16.93 4.85
CA ASP A 61 8.37 -17.73 5.00
C ASP A 61 9.43 -17.30 3.96
N TRP A 62 9.01 -17.10 2.71
CA TRP A 62 9.88 -16.60 1.64
C TRP A 62 10.45 -15.21 1.98
N ARG A 63 9.63 -14.31 2.49
CA ARG A 63 10.02 -12.96 2.95
C ARG A 63 11.00 -13.02 4.13
N GLN A 64 10.71 -13.85 5.15
CA GLN A 64 11.56 -14.00 6.33
C GLN A 64 12.95 -14.55 5.99
N ASN A 65 13.03 -15.37 4.94
CA ASN A 65 14.29 -15.90 4.40
C ASN A 65 14.95 -14.98 3.37
N ASP A 66 14.59 -13.69 3.31
CA ASP A 66 15.16 -12.68 2.41
C ASP A 66 15.01 -13.00 0.91
N TYR A 67 13.83 -13.54 0.53
CA TYR A 67 13.41 -13.81 -0.85
C TYR A 67 14.33 -14.73 -1.67
N PRO A 68 14.68 -15.93 -1.18
CA PRO A 68 15.56 -16.82 -1.90
C PRO A 68 15.01 -17.19 -3.28
N GLY A 69 15.88 -17.23 -4.27
CA GLY A 69 15.54 -17.65 -5.64
C GLY A 69 14.90 -16.57 -6.52
N CYS A 70 14.61 -15.38 -6.01
CA CYS A 70 14.11 -14.29 -6.84
C CYS A 70 15.21 -13.75 -7.80
N SER A 71 14.78 -13.17 -8.92
CA SER A 71 15.67 -12.53 -9.86
C SER A 71 16.36 -11.29 -9.24
N HIS A 72 17.50 -10.91 -9.80
CA HIS A 72 18.19 -9.68 -9.39
C HIS A 72 17.33 -8.43 -9.58
N VAL A 73 16.45 -8.43 -10.56
CA VAL A 73 15.49 -7.33 -10.79
C VAL A 73 14.50 -7.23 -9.63
N THR A 74 13.89 -8.35 -9.26
CA THR A 74 12.97 -8.42 -8.13
C THR A 74 13.66 -8.04 -6.83
N ALA A 75 14.86 -8.58 -6.58
CA ALA A 75 15.64 -8.24 -5.39
C ALA A 75 15.92 -6.72 -5.31
N ARG A 76 16.31 -6.09 -6.42
CA ARG A 76 16.54 -4.64 -6.46
C ARG A 76 15.28 -3.82 -6.25
N LEU A 77 14.17 -4.20 -6.89
CA LEU A 77 12.89 -3.51 -6.73
C LEU A 77 12.36 -3.64 -5.30
N PHE A 78 12.39 -4.84 -4.71
CA PHE A 78 11.94 -5.05 -3.32
C PHE A 78 12.78 -4.27 -2.32
N ASN A 79 14.12 -4.22 -2.53
CA ASN A 79 14.97 -3.38 -1.71
C ASN A 79 14.57 -1.92 -1.80
N TYR A 80 14.40 -1.41 -3.01
CA TYR A 80 14.02 -0.03 -3.25
C TYR A 80 12.66 0.27 -2.64
N TRP A 81 11.64 -0.54 -2.90
CA TRP A 81 10.28 -0.27 -2.45
C TRP A 81 10.07 -0.42 -0.94
N PHE A 82 10.68 -1.43 -0.33
CA PHE A 82 10.30 -1.88 1.02
C PHE A 82 11.36 -1.66 2.10
N PHE A 83 12.59 -1.40 1.70
CA PHE A 83 13.71 -1.29 2.65
C PHE A 83 14.46 0.05 2.57
N GLU A 84 14.39 0.78 1.47
CA GLU A 84 14.87 2.15 1.37
C GLU A 84 13.78 3.12 1.85
N ASP A 85 14.18 4.25 2.46
CA ASP A 85 13.24 5.28 2.87
C ASP A 85 12.99 6.26 1.71
N HIS A 86 11.76 6.75 1.58
CA HIS A 86 11.34 7.61 0.49
C HIS A 86 10.62 8.86 0.98
N LEU A 87 10.65 9.90 0.16
CA LEU A 87 9.83 11.09 0.30
C LEU A 87 8.93 11.28 -0.93
N VAL A 88 7.71 11.68 -0.69
CA VAL A 88 6.76 12.16 -1.69
C VAL A 88 6.18 13.47 -1.17
N ASP A 89 6.29 14.54 -1.94
CA ASP A 89 5.88 15.88 -1.54
C ASP A 89 6.46 16.30 -0.16
N ASP A 90 7.77 16.02 0.03
CA ASP A 90 8.52 16.29 1.26
C ASP A 90 8.03 15.54 2.52
N ARG A 91 7.18 14.54 2.35
CA ARG A 91 6.68 13.70 3.44
C ARG A 91 7.25 12.31 3.35
N SER A 92 7.49 11.67 4.50
CA SER A 92 7.89 10.27 4.55
C SER A 92 6.85 9.41 3.84
N PHE A 93 7.30 8.61 2.88
CA PHE A 93 6.45 7.72 2.10
C PHE A 93 6.88 6.27 2.29
N ARG A 94 5.90 5.40 2.54
CA ARG A 94 6.08 3.95 2.60
C ARG A 94 4.89 3.27 1.94
N TYR A 95 5.15 2.15 1.31
CA TYR A 95 4.09 1.29 0.83
C TYR A 95 3.43 0.53 1.98
N TYR A 96 2.12 0.46 1.99
CA TYR A 96 1.38 -0.33 2.98
C TYR A 96 1.75 -1.82 2.86
N PHE A 97 1.70 -2.53 3.99
CA PHE A 97 1.96 -3.96 4.00
C PHE A 97 1.06 -4.74 3.04
N ALA A 98 -0.21 -4.37 2.91
CA ALA A 98 -1.15 -4.97 1.97
C ALA A 98 -0.70 -4.83 0.50
N GLN A 99 -0.12 -3.68 0.12
CA GLN A 99 0.42 -3.46 -1.23
C GLN A 99 1.67 -4.29 -1.46
N ARG A 100 2.56 -4.31 -0.47
CA ARG A 100 3.76 -5.15 -0.49
C ARG A 100 3.42 -6.62 -0.67
N GLU A 101 2.54 -7.15 0.18
CA GLU A 101 2.14 -8.56 0.12
C GLU A 101 1.46 -8.93 -1.20
N ALA A 102 0.61 -8.06 -1.75
CA ALA A 102 -0.02 -8.29 -3.04
C ALA A 102 1.01 -8.47 -4.16
N VAL A 103 2.03 -7.62 -4.19
CA VAL A 103 3.14 -7.72 -5.16
C VAL A 103 3.99 -8.97 -4.89
N GLU A 104 4.39 -9.19 -3.63
CA GLU A 104 5.18 -10.35 -3.23
C GLU A 104 4.51 -11.67 -3.61
N THR A 105 3.19 -11.75 -3.42
CA THR A 105 2.42 -12.98 -3.72
C THR A 105 2.44 -13.29 -5.22
N LEU A 106 2.21 -12.31 -6.09
CA LEU A 106 2.28 -12.55 -7.53
C LEU A 106 3.70 -12.93 -7.97
N VAL A 107 4.70 -12.19 -7.50
CA VAL A 107 6.11 -12.46 -7.82
C VAL A 107 6.51 -13.87 -7.36
N TYR A 108 6.12 -14.27 -6.16
CA TYR A 108 6.35 -15.62 -5.63
C TYR A 108 5.76 -16.71 -6.54
N LEU A 109 4.50 -16.52 -6.97
CA LEU A 109 3.83 -17.49 -7.86
C LEU A 109 4.49 -17.56 -9.24
N VAL A 110 4.97 -16.43 -9.77
CA VAL A 110 5.53 -16.35 -11.13
C VAL A 110 7.01 -16.77 -11.16
N GLU A 111 7.84 -16.22 -10.27
CA GLU A 111 9.29 -16.47 -10.31
C GLU A 111 9.69 -17.74 -9.55
N ILE A 112 9.11 -18.02 -8.38
CA ILE A 112 9.55 -19.09 -7.50
C ILE A 112 8.77 -20.36 -7.77
N GLU A 113 7.45 -20.31 -7.67
CA GLU A 113 6.56 -21.45 -7.85
C GLU A 113 6.32 -21.78 -9.33
N LYS A 114 6.54 -20.82 -10.24
CA LYS A 114 6.37 -20.94 -11.70
C LYS A 114 4.99 -21.47 -12.10
N ILE A 115 3.96 -21.09 -11.36
CA ILE A 115 2.58 -21.50 -11.60
C ILE A 115 2.06 -20.83 -12.87
N ARG A 116 1.50 -21.63 -13.78
CA ARG A 116 0.96 -21.16 -15.07
C ARG A 116 -0.52 -21.43 -15.23
N ASP A 117 -1.13 -22.12 -14.29
CA ASP A 117 -2.49 -22.64 -14.40
C ASP A 117 -3.23 -22.53 -13.07
N ALA A 118 -4.51 -22.09 -13.12
CA ALA A 118 -5.34 -21.96 -11.93
C ALA A 118 -5.57 -23.28 -11.20
N LYS A 119 -5.62 -24.42 -11.91
CA LYS A 119 -5.74 -25.74 -11.28
C LYS A 119 -4.52 -26.05 -10.42
N VAL A 120 -3.31 -25.81 -10.93
CA VAL A 120 -2.07 -26.03 -10.18
C VAL A 120 -1.99 -25.12 -8.96
N LEU A 121 -2.44 -23.85 -9.07
CA LEU A 121 -2.55 -22.95 -7.94
C LEU A 121 -3.45 -23.54 -6.84
N ILE A 122 -4.61 -24.01 -7.23
CA ILE A 122 -5.61 -24.58 -6.31
C ILE A 122 -5.08 -25.87 -5.68
N ASP A 123 -4.59 -26.81 -6.47
CA ASP A 123 -4.06 -28.09 -5.97
C ASP A 123 -2.93 -27.88 -4.93
N ARG A 124 -2.15 -26.82 -5.07
CA ARG A 124 -1.01 -26.57 -4.18
C ARG A 124 -1.36 -25.76 -2.92
N PHE A 125 -2.25 -24.79 -3.03
CA PHE A 125 -2.50 -23.82 -1.96
C PHE A 125 -3.93 -23.82 -1.42
N ALA A 126 -4.86 -24.59 -1.98
CA ALA A 126 -6.23 -24.56 -1.52
C ALA A 126 -6.42 -25.13 -0.12
N GLU A 127 -7.37 -24.55 0.61
CA GLU A 127 -7.93 -25.07 1.86
C GLU A 127 -9.44 -25.13 1.72
N VAL A 128 -10.05 -26.22 2.16
CA VAL A 128 -11.50 -26.39 2.10
C VAL A 128 -12.14 -25.94 3.40
N PHE A 129 -13.24 -25.20 3.29
CA PHE A 129 -14.07 -24.79 4.40
C PHE A 129 -15.24 -25.77 4.53
N TYR A 130 -15.56 -26.19 5.76
CA TYR A 130 -16.63 -27.11 6.06
C TYR A 130 -17.90 -26.37 6.54
N PRO A 131 -19.07 -27.06 6.55
CA PRO A 131 -20.33 -26.44 6.97
C PRO A 131 -20.35 -25.87 8.39
N ASP A 132 -19.53 -26.44 9.28
CA ASP A 132 -19.35 -25.95 10.67
C ASP A 132 -18.44 -24.72 10.78
N GLY A 133 -17.98 -24.19 9.65
CA GLY A 133 -17.08 -23.04 9.60
C GLY A 133 -15.63 -23.35 9.92
N THR A 134 -15.28 -24.63 10.16
CA THR A 134 -13.89 -25.03 10.39
C THR A 134 -13.13 -25.12 9.09
N GLN A 135 -11.85 -24.70 9.13
CA GLN A 135 -10.93 -24.80 8.03
C GLN A 135 -10.03 -26.03 8.22
N ARG A 136 -9.89 -26.85 7.21
CA ARG A 136 -9.03 -28.03 7.26
C ARG A 136 -8.09 -28.07 6.05
N ARG A 137 -6.98 -28.83 6.20
CA ARG A 137 -6.14 -29.17 5.06
C ARG A 137 -6.95 -30.03 4.09
N LEU A 138 -6.70 -29.78 2.80
CA LEU A 138 -7.35 -30.47 1.71
C LEU A 138 -7.08 -31.99 1.77
N LEU A 139 -8.14 -32.79 1.76
CA LEU A 139 -8.09 -34.16 1.37
C LEU A 139 -8.47 -34.21 -0.13
N GLU A 140 -7.92 -35.14 -0.90
CA GLU A 140 -8.19 -35.28 -2.35
C GLU A 140 -9.69 -35.39 -2.70
N THR A 141 -10.52 -35.81 -1.73
CA THR A 141 -11.98 -35.94 -1.87
C THR A 141 -12.76 -34.66 -1.64
N ASP A 142 -12.14 -33.61 -1.09
CA ASP A 142 -12.83 -32.37 -0.69
C ASP A 142 -12.97 -31.38 -1.86
N LEU A 143 -12.22 -31.60 -2.91
CA LEU A 143 -12.14 -30.74 -4.08
C LEU A 143 -12.19 -31.61 -5.36
N ILE A 144 -13.29 -31.54 -6.07
CA ILE A 144 -13.49 -32.37 -7.26
C ILE A 144 -13.30 -31.51 -8.51
N HIS A 145 -12.23 -31.82 -9.26
CA HIS A 145 -12.03 -31.27 -10.59
C HIS A 145 -12.85 -32.07 -11.60
N GLN A 146 -13.53 -31.38 -12.49
CA GLN A 146 -14.28 -31.97 -13.56
C GLN A 146 -14.11 -31.18 -14.87
N THR A 147 -14.28 -31.84 -16.00
CA THR A 147 -14.33 -31.19 -17.31
C THR A 147 -15.67 -31.50 -17.95
N THR A 148 -16.36 -30.50 -18.42
CA THR A 148 -17.66 -30.67 -19.09
C THR A 148 -17.48 -31.24 -20.49
N MET A 149 -18.57 -31.65 -21.14
CA MET A 149 -18.52 -32.22 -22.51
C MET A 149 -18.05 -31.24 -23.56
N ASP A 150 -18.26 -29.93 -23.33
CA ASP A 150 -17.81 -28.82 -24.13
C ASP A 150 -16.40 -28.33 -23.77
N GLY A 151 -15.68 -29.03 -22.89
CA GLY A 151 -14.27 -28.79 -22.54
C GLY A 151 -14.05 -27.76 -21.46
N LYS A 152 -15.09 -27.22 -20.82
CA LYS A 152 -14.93 -26.26 -19.71
C LYS A 152 -14.40 -26.97 -18.47
N ARG A 153 -13.41 -26.37 -17.86
CA ARG A 153 -12.78 -26.84 -16.62
C ARG A 153 -13.52 -26.29 -15.43
N GLN A 154 -13.86 -27.14 -14.47
CA GLN A 154 -14.66 -26.78 -13.31
C GLN A 154 -14.10 -27.41 -12.03
N ILE A 155 -14.40 -26.76 -10.92
CA ILE A 155 -14.15 -27.28 -9.59
C ILE A 155 -15.49 -27.34 -8.81
N ARG A 156 -15.73 -28.44 -8.11
CA ARG A 156 -16.86 -28.60 -7.18
C ARG A 156 -16.35 -28.65 -5.76
N ARG A 157 -16.90 -27.80 -4.89
CA ARG A 157 -16.53 -27.69 -3.49
C ARG A 157 -17.67 -27.11 -2.67
N TYR A 158 -17.61 -27.27 -1.34
CA TYR A 158 -18.45 -26.53 -0.43
C TYR A 158 -18.04 -25.04 -0.40
N ILE A 159 -19.00 -24.15 -0.52
CA ILE A 159 -18.81 -22.70 -0.49
C ILE A 159 -19.57 -22.12 0.68
N PRO A 160 -18.88 -21.62 1.74
CA PRO A 160 -19.50 -21.09 2.96
C PRO A 160 -20.49 -19.94 2.72
N GLU A 161 -20.21 -19.10 1.72
CA GLU A 161 -21.03 -17.93 1.38
C GLU A 161 -22.42 -18.34 0.84
N VAL A 162 -22.47 -19.50 0.19
CA VAL A 162 -23.70 -20.07 -0.37
C VAL A 162 -24.34 -21.11 0.57
N GLY A 163 -23.54 -21.67 1.48
CA GLY A 163 -23.97 -22.71 2.42
C GLY A 163 -24.22 -24.08 1.77
N SER A 164 -23.70 -24.33 0.57
CA SER A 164 -23.87 -25.58 -0.18
C SER A 164 -22.66 -25.91 -1.05
N GLU A 165 -22.59 -27.14 -1.53
CA GLU A 165 -21.66 -27.50 -2.60
C GLU A 165 -22.08 -26.79 -3.90
N THR A 166 -21.09 -26.20 -4.55
CA THR A 166 -21.26 -25.41 -5.77
C THR A 166 -20.16 -25.74 -6.77
N VAL A 167 -20.49 -25.68 -8.04
CA VAL A 167 -19.55 -25.81 -9.15
C VAL A 167 -19.14 -24.43 -9.63
N GLN A 168 -17.84 -24.22 -9.82
CA GLN A 168 -17.28 -22.97 -10.34
C GLN A 168 -16.39 -23.27 -11.56
N ASP A 169 -16.50 -22.41 -12.58
CA ASP A 169 -15.65 -22.50 -13.76
C ASP A 169 -14.21 -22.05 -13.44
N LEU A 170 -13.23 -22.69 -14.08
CA LEU A 170 -11.82 -22.33 -14.01
C LEU A 170 -11.38 -21.71 -15.33
N PRO A 171 -10.39 -20.78 -15.31
CA PRO A 171 -9.77 -20.26 -16.52
C PRO A 171 -9.25 -21.37 -17.44
N SER A 172 -9.14 -21.07 -18.73
CA SER A 172 -8.59 -21.97 -19.72
C SER A 172 -7.18 -22.43 -19.34
N GLU A 173 -6.79 -23.61 -19.80
CA GLU A 173 -5.45 -24.13 -19.60
C GLU A 173 -4.40 -23.17 -20.16
N ASN A 174 -3.27 -23.04 -19.46
CA ASN A 174 -2.17 -22.11 -19.81
C ASN A 174 -2.49 -20.63 -19.77
N LEU A 175 -3.67 -20.22 -19.30
CA LEU A 175 -3.98 -18.83 -19.04
C LEU A 175 -3.57 -18.47 -17.59
N ARG A 176 -2.49 -17.71 -17.44
CA ARG A 176 -2.03 -17.18 -16.14
C ARG A 176 -2.95 -16.07 -15.66
N ARG A 177 -4.05 -16.45 -15.04
CA ARG A 177 -5.04 -15.52 -14.51
C ARG A 177 -5.03 -15.51 -12.99
N TYR A 178 -4.87 -14.34 -12.43
CA TYR A 178 -4.84 -14.11 -10.97
C TYR A 178 -5.76 -12.95 -10.59
N ALA A 179 -6.40 -13.06 -9.44
CA ALA A 179 -7.28 -12.01 -8.95
C ALA A 179 -6.81 -11.49 -7.59
N PHE A 180 -6.96 -10.18 -7.40
CA PHE A 180 -6.62 -9.45 -6.18
C PHE A 180 -7.91 -8.89 -5.57
N LYS A 181 -8.30 -9.42 -4.42
CA LYS A 181 -9.35 -8.82 -3.59
C LYS A 181 -8.70 -7.77 -2.70
N MET A 182 -8.92 -6.52 -3.03
CA MET A 182 -8.39 -5.39 -2.28
C MET A 182 -9.48 -4.35 -2.04
N ALA A 183 -9.68 -3.97 -0.79
CA ALA A 183 -10.67 -2.98 -0.40
C ALA A 183 -10.55 -1.67 -1.18
N THR A 184 -11.68 -0.99 -1.36
CA THR A 184 -11.70 0.34 -1.98
C THR A 184 -10.86 1.30 -1.13
N GLY A 185 -9.97 2.08 -1.78
CA GLY A 185 -9.08 3.02 -1.09
C GLY A 185 -7.75 2.43 -0.60
N SER A 186 -7.52 1.12 -0.73
CA SER A 186 -6.27 0.46 -0.30
C SER A 186 -5.07 0.67 -1.24
N GLY A 187 -5.26 1.40 -2.36
CA GLY A 187 -4.19 1.68 -3.31
C GLY A 187 -3.98 0.63 -4.38
N LYS A 188 -5.05 -0.01 -4.89
CA LYS A 188 -5.01 -0.93 -6.03
C LYS A 188 -4.15 -0.42 -7.20
N THR A 189 -4.33 0.85 -7.58
CA THR A 189 -3.57 1.48 -8.68
C THR A 189 -2.05 1.50 -8.43
N VAL A 190 -1.63 1.64 -7.17
CA VAL A 190 -0.21 1.58 -6.78
C VAL A 190 0.34 0.18 -7.00
N VAL A 191 -0.41 -0.86 -6.61
CA VAL A 191 -0.03 -2.26 -6.85
C VAL A 191 0.06 -2.54 -8.35
N MET A 192 -0.91 -2.09 -9.15
CA MET A 192 -0.86 -2.19 -10.62
C MET A 192 0.42 -1.56 -11.17
N ALA A 193 0.76 -0.34 -10.73
CA ALA A 193 1.95 0.37 -11.18
C ALA A 193 3.26 -0.35 -10.77
N MET A 194 3.31 -0.91 -9.56
CA MET A 194 4.46 -1.72 -9.12
C MET A 194 4.64 -2.97 -9.99
N LEU A 195 3.55 -3.66 -10.33
CA LEU A 195 3.58 -4.85 -11.18
C LEU A 195 3.96 -4.52 -12.63
N ILE A 196 3.54 -3.36 -13.14
CA ILE A 196 3.98 -2.85 -14.45
C ILE A 196 5.50 -2.60 -14.45
N VAL A 197 6.02 -1.91 -13.44
CA VAL A 197 7.47 -1.65 -13.31
C VAL A 197 8.25 -2.96 -13.18
N TRP A 198 7.76 -3.89 -12.35
CA TRP A 198 8.39 -5.20 -12.19
C TRP A 198 8.42 -5.99 -13.50
N SER A 199 7.29 -6.14 -14.19
CA SER A 199 7.22 -6.88 -15.45
C SER A 199 8.10 -6.24 -16.53
N PHE A 200 8.08 -4.90 -16.65
CA PHE A 200 8.88 -4.15 -17.61
C PHE A 200 10.39 -4.39 -17.45
N PHE A 201 10.92 -4.20 -16.24
CA PHE A 201 12.35 -4.39 -16.00
C PHE A 201 12.75 -5.87 -15.98
N HIS A 202 11.89 -6.74 -15.48
CA HIS A 202 12.14 -8.18 -15.50
C HIS A 202 12.27 -8.69 -16.94
N ARG A 203 11.35 -8.30 -17.83
CA ARG A 203 11.42 -8.68 -19.25
C ARG A 203 12.67 -8.20 -19.95
N ARG A 204 13.17 -7.03 -19.59
CA ARG A 204 14.35 -6.40 -20.20
C ARG A 204 15.68 -6.90 -19.65
N LYS A 205 15.74 -7.25 -18.37
CA LYS A 205 17.01 -7.50 -17.66
C LYS A 205 17.18 -8.96 -17.27
N VAL A 206 16.14 -9.77 -17.24
CA VAL A 206 16.23 -11.20 -16.90
C VAL A 206 16.17 -12.01 -18.18
N LYS A 207 17.22 -12.80 -18.42
CA LYS A 207 17.27 -13.73 -19.54
C LYS A 207 16.12 -14.75 -19.38
N ASP A 208 15.49 -15.11 -20.47
CA ASP A 208 14.39 -16.10 -20.52
C ASP A 208 13.14 -15.67 -19.72
N SER A 209 12.95 -14.37 -19.48
CA SER A 209 11.73 -13.83 -18.89
C SER A 209 10.54 -14.05 -19.82
N ASP A 210 9.46 -14.58 -19.29
CA ASP A 210 8.17 -14.78 -19.96
C ASP A 210 7.13 -13.69 -19.60
N LEU A 211 7.60 -12.58 -19.02
CA LEU A 211 6.83 -11.38 -18.78
C LEU A 211 6.84 -10.45 -20.00
N SER A 212 6.17 -9.32 -19.93
CA SER A 212 6.03 -8.38 -21.04
C SER A 212 6.43 -6.96 -20.68
N THR A 213 6.86 -6.18 -21.68
CA THR A 213 6.97 -4.71 -21.61
C THR A 213 5.71 -4.02 -22.12
N ASN A 214 4.71 -4.77 -22.58
CA ASN A 214 3.46 -4.25 -23.08
C ASN A 214 2.33 -4.56 -22.10
N PHE A 215 1.49 -3.56 -21.86
CA PHE A 215 0.42 -3.59 -20.87
C PHE A 215 -0.88 -3.06 -21.47
N LEU A 216 -1.99 -3.69 -21.09
CA LEU A 216 -3.33 -3.23 -21.38
C LEU A 216 -4.09 -3.07 -20.05
N VAL A 217 -4.33 -1.83 -19.66
CA VAL A 217 -5.13 -1.50 -18.48
C VAL A 217 -6.55 -1.18 -18.93
N VAL A 218 -7.51 -1.97 -18.44
CA VAL A 218 -8.92 -1.91 -18.85
C VAL A 218 -9.79 -1.44 -17.70
N ALA A 219 -10.52 -0.36 -17.93
CA ALA A 219 -11.55 0.14 -17.03
C ALA A 219 -12.95 -0.31 -17.47
N PRO A 220 -13.90 -0.55 -16.53
CA PRO A 220 -15.27 -0.95 -16.90
C PRO A 220 -16.04 0.17 -17.59
N ASN A 221 -15.78 1.41 -17.25
CA ASN A 221 -16.51 2.55 -17.77
C ASN A 221 -15.61 3.80 -17.90
N VAL A 222 -16.17 4.88 -18.48
CA VAL A 222 -15.43 6.12 -18.77
C VAL A 222 -14.97 6.84 -17.50
N ILE A 223 -15.71 6.75 -16.40
CA ILE A 223 -15.38 7.46 -15.17
C ILE A 223 -14.21 6.79 -14.45
N VAL A 224 -14.18 5.46 -14.38
CA VAL A 224 -13.02 4.70 -13.90
C VAL A 224 -11.81 4.94 -14.79
N TYR A 225 -12.01 4.96 -16.12
CA TYR A 225 -10.98 5.32 -17.08
C TYR A 225 -10.35 6.69 -16.78
N GLN A 226 -11.15 7.74 -16.59
CA GLN A 226 -10.65 9.10 -16.30
C GLN A 226 -9.83 9.16 -14.98
N ARG A 227 -10.19 8.35 -13.99
CA ARG A 227 -9.40 8.22 -12.76
C ARG A 227 -8.02 7.61 -13.05
N LEU A 228 -7.99 6.50 -13.78
CA LEU A 228 -6.74 5.82 -14.16
C LEU A 228 -5.91 6.68 -15.12
N GLU A 229 -6.55 7.41 -16.02
CA GLU A 229 -5.88 8.37 -16.92
C GLU A 229 -5.09 9.42 -16.12
N LYS A 230 -5.67 9.95 -15.03
CA LYS A 230 -5.00 10.91 -14.15
C LYS A 230 -3.70 10.37 -13.54
N ASP A 231 -3.69 9.06 -13.23
CA ASP A 231 -2.53 8.39 -12.65
C ASP A 231 -1.50 7.98 -13.71
N PHE A 232 -1.94 7.43 -14.85
CA PHE A 232 -1.04 6.83 -15.85
C PHE A 232 -0.65 7.77 -17.00
N ALA A 233 -1.48 8.77 -17.36
CA ALA A 233 -1.13 9.69 -18.44
C ALA A 233 0.23 10.36 -18.18
N ASN A 234 1.03 10.48 -19.25
CA ASN A 234 2.38 11.04 -19.19
C ASN A 234 3.29 10.36 -18.16
N ASN A 235 3.06 9.09 -17.85
CA ASN A 235 3.79 8.35 -16.82
C ASN A 235 3.71 8.98 -15.40
N ASN A 236 2.65 9.72 -15.09
CA ASN A 236 2.55 10.52 -13.88
C ASN A 236 2.85 9.72 -12.61
N ILE A 237 2.15 8.59 -12.39
CA ILE A 237 2.34 7.76 -11.18
C ILE A 237 3.77 7.23 -11.04
N PHE A 238 4.44 6.92 -12.17
CA PHE A 238 5.80 6.38 -12.18
C PHE A 238 6.88 7.40 -11.82
N TYR A 239 6.58 8.70 -11.94
CA TYR A 239 7.48 9.79 -11.57
C TYR A 239 7.13 10.43 -10.23
N THR A 240 5.86 10.41 -9.83
CA THR A 240 5.41 11.01 -8.57
C THR A 240 5.62 10.07 -7.37
N LEU A 241 5.55 8.76 -7.59
CA LEU A 241 5.83 7.77 -6.54
C LEU A 241 7.22 7.15 -6.73
N PRO A 242 7.86 6.65 -5.66
CA PRO A 242 9.17 6.00 -5.72
C PRO A 242 9.05 4.57 -6.27
N LEU A 243 8.58 4.44 -7.52
CA LEU A 243 8.36 3.15 -8.19
C LEU A 243 9.60 2.65 -8.91
N ILE A 244 10.40 3.57 -9.47
CA ILE A 244 11.54 3.23 -10.32
C ILE A 244 12.82 3.63 -9.59
N PRO A 245 13.76 2.71 -9.34
CA PRO A 245 15.05 3.03 -8.77
C PRO A 245 15.75 4.14 -9.57
N PRO A 246 16.42 5.09 -8.91
CA PRO A 246 17.02 6.26 -9.58
C PRO A 246 17.93 5.89 -10.74
N GLU A 247 18.71 4.81 -10.60
CA GLU A 247 19.64 4.30 -11.61
C GLU A 247 18.94 3.68 -12.84
N TRP A 248 17.68 3.31 -12.72
CA TRP A 248 16.88 2.75 -13.82
C TRP A 248 15.98 3.77 -14.51
N LYS A 249 15.88 5.00 -13.98
CA LYS A 249 15.02 6.04 -14.57
C LYS A 249 15.38 6.36 -16.01
N GLY A 250 16.67 6.30 -16.37
CA GLY A 250 17.13 6.53 -17.75
C GLY A 250 16.76 5.40 -18.74
N GLU A 251 16.37 4.22 -18.22
CA GLU A 251 15.93 3.08 -19.03
C GLU A 251 14.41 2.96 -19.10
N TRP A 252 13.69 3.83 -18.37
CA TRP A 252 12.23 3.86 -18.39
C TRP A 252 11.70 4.65 -19.56
N ASP A 253 11.32 3.94 -20.61
CA ASP A 253 10.83 4.50 -21.88
C ASP A 253 9.45 3.92 -22.28
N LEU A 254 8.62 3.60 -21.27
CA LEU A 254 7.26 3.11 -21.44
C LEU A 254 6.40 4.18 -22.11
N LYS A 255 5.82 3.87 -23.25
CA LYS A 255 4.90 4.74 -23.97
C LYS A 255 3.47 4.52 -23.50
N VAL A 256 2.85 5.55 -22.96
CA VAL A 256 1.43 5.49 -22.59
C VAL A 256 0.58 5.90 -23.80
N ILE A 257 -0.37 5.07 -24.16
CA ILE A 257 -1.30 5.28 -25.28
C ILE A 257 -2.71 5.32 -24.69
N LEU A 258 -3.32 6.49 -24.75
CA LEU A 258 -4.63 6.73 -24.20
C LEU A 258 -5.74 6.37 -25.19
N ARG A 259 -6.95 6.22 -24.64
CA ARG A 259 -8.16 6.00 -25.41
C ARG A 259 -8.34 7.07 -26.49
N GLY A 260 -8.58 6.64 -27.73
CA GLY A 260 -8.82 7.54 -28.86
C GLY A 260 -7.56 8.10 -29.52
N GLU A 261 -6.35 7.79 -29.00
CA GLU A 261 -5.10 8.16 -29.66
C GLU A 261 -4.75 7.17 -30.78
N GLY A 262 -4.42 7.68 -31.96
CA GLY A 262 -3.97 6.91 -33.12
C GLY A 262 -2.50 6.53 -33.11
N THR A 263 -1.82 6.71 -31.99
CA THR A 263 -0.37 6.53 -31.85
C THR A 263 0.03 5.04 -31.95
N GLU A 264 0.94 4.71 -32.86
CA GLU A 264 1.47 3.34 -33.00
C GLU A 264 2.36 2.93 -31.82
N PRO A 265 2.37 1.63 -31.45
CA PRO A 265 3.21 1.10 -30.38
C PRO A 265 4.70 1.30 -30.68
N ASN A 266 5.50 1.54 -29.64
CA ASN A 266 6.95 1.53 -29.78
C ASN A 266 7.51 0.12 -29.46
N ARG A 267 8.81 -0.08 -29.74
CA ARG A 267 9.48 -1.37 -29.51
C ARG A 267 9.91 -1.57 -28.07
N SER A 268 10.03 -0.52 -27.31
CA SER A 268 10.60 -0.56 -25.95
C SER A 268 9.59 -1.03 -24.92
N GLY A 269 8.33 -0.62 -25.06
CA GLY A 269 7.23 -0.98 -24.20
C GLY A 269 6.06 -0.01 -24.29
N ASN A 270 4.85 -0.52 -24.10
CA ASN A 270 3.64 0.27 -24.26
C ASN A 270 2.65 -0.02 -23.12
N LEU A 271 1.97 1.02 -22.69
CA LEU A 271 0.82 0.91 -21.79
C LEU A 271 -0.41 1.48 -22.50
N PHE A 272 -1.31 0.60 -22.89
CA PHE A 272 -2.61 0.97 -23.43
C PHE A 272 -3.58 1.16 -22.26
N LEU A 273 -4.16 2.34 -22.17
CA LEU A 273 -5.20 2.63 -21.18
C LEU A 273 -6.52 2.91 -21.87
N THR A 274 -7.52 2.08 -21.57
CA THR A 274 -8.80 2.17 -22.24
C THR A 274 -9.97 1.74 -21.35
N ASN A 275 -11.18 1.98 -21.81
CA ASN A 275 -12.35 1.31 -21.26
C ASN A 275 -12.83 0.23 -22.22
N ILE A 276 -13.51 -0.77 -21.68
CA ILE A 276 -13.84 -1.99 -22.42
C ILE A 276 -14.66 -1.75 -23.69
N GLN A 277 -15.55 -0.76 -23.72
CA GLN A 277 -16.38 -0.46 -24.89
C GLN A 277 -15.57 -0.05 -26.13
N GLN A 278 -14.32 0.39 -25.94
CA GLN A 278 -13.43 0.74 -27.05
C GLN A 278 -12.67 -0.47 -27.61
N LEU A 279 -12.64 -1.56 -26.86
CA LEU A 279 -12.03 -2.80 -27.30
C LEU A 279 -13.03 -3.72 -28.00
N TYR A 280 -14.32 -3.48 -27.83
CA TYR A 280 -15.30 -4.27 -28.56
C TYR A 280 -15.05 -4.12 -30.06
N ALA A 281 -14.90 -5.23 -30.75
CA ALA A 281 -14.91 -5.22 -32.20
C ALA A 281 -16.16 -4.46 -32.62
N PHE A 282 -15.98 -3.41 -33.41
CA PHE A 282 -17.11 -2.85 -34.13
C PHE A 282 -17.69 -4.03 -34.92
N HIS A 283 -18.75 -4.67 -34.41
CA HIS A 283 -19.62 -5.43 -35.29
C HIS A 283 -20.09 -4.39 -36.27
N GLU A 284 -19.56 -4.42 -37.49
CA GLU A 284 -20.17 -3.77 -38.59
C GLU A 284 -21.64 -4.03 -38.41
N LYS A 285 -22.45 -2.96 -38.19
CA LYS A 285 -23.91 -3.08 -38.27
C LYS A 285 -24.11 -3.84 -39.54
N LYS A 286 -24.64 -5.09 -39.47
CA LYS A 286 -24.92 -5.88 -40.65
C LYS A 286 -25.59 -4.93 -41.63
N TRP A 287 -24.79 -4.50 -42.62
CA TRP A 287 -25.28 -3.59 -43.62
C TRP A 287 -26.52 -4.26 -44.23
N THR A 288 -27.68 -3.71 -43.97
CA THR A 288 -28.93 -4.10 -44.60
C THR A 288 -29.19 -3.07 -45.67
N PRO A 289 -29.21 -3.49 -46.95
CA PRO A 289 -29.45 -2.55 -48.02
C PRO A 289 -30.87 -1.96 -47.90
N ASP A 290 -30.94 -0.64 -47.95
CA ASP A 290 -32.24 0.06 -47.89
C ASP A 290 -33.03 -0.06 -49.17
N ASN A 291 -32.42 -0.54 -50.26
CA ASN A 291 -33.05 -0.73 -51.59
C ASN A 291 -32.32 -1.77 -52.43
N ALA A 292 -32.96 -2.22 -53.52
CA ALA A 292 -32.43 -3.27 -54.43
C ALA A 292 -31.13 -2.85 -55.16
N VAL A 293 -30.90 -1.56 -55.35
CA VAL A 293 -29.68 -1.02 -55.98
C VAL A 293 -28.51 -1.07 -55.03
N GLU A 294 -28.71 -0.77 -53.73
CA GLU A 294 -27.68 -0.91 -52.68
C GLU A 294 -27.38 -2.39 -52.41
N ALA A 295 -28.37 -3.26 -52.51
CA ALA A 295 -28.14 -4.73 -52.40
C ALA A 295 -27.24 -5.26 -53.53
N LEU A 296 -27.28 -4.64 -54.68
CA LEU A 296 -26.50 -5.06 -55.86
C LEU A 296 -25.11 -4.43 -55.88
N LEU A 297 -24.94 -3.18 -55.40
CA LEU A 297 -23.69 -2.43 -55.43
C LEU A 297 -22.83 -2.52 -54.16
N GLY A 298 -23.36 -3.10 -53.12
CA GLY A 298 -22.69 -3.13 -51.83
C GLY A 298 -22.72 -1.77 -51.10
N PRO A 299 -22.18 -1.70 -49.87
CA PRO A 299 -22.10 -0.44 -49.14
C PRO A 299 -21.28 0.60 -49.90
N LYS A 300 -21.77 1.85 -49.92
CA LYS A 300 -21.01 2.96 -50.47
C LYS A 300 -19.64 3.03 -49.81
N PRO A 301 -18.52 3.16 -50.58
CA PRO A 301 -17.22 3.42 -50.01
C PRO A 301 -17.32 4.67 -49.15
N SER A 302 -16.90 4.57 -47.88
CA SER A 302 -16.82 5.74 -47.00
C SER A 302 -15.87 6.76 -47.64
N LYS A 303 -16.26 8.02 -47.67
CA LYS A 303 -15.49 9.11 -48.29
C LYS A 303 -14.18 9.48 -47.59
N ASP A 304 -13.83 8.78 -46.54
CA ASP A 304 -12.58 8.94 -45.76
C ASP A 304 -11.54 7.91 -46.20
N LEU A 305 -10.94 8.13 -47.35
CA LEU A 305 -9.70 7.48 -47.83
C LEU A 305 -8.46 8.28 -47.33
N GLY A 306 -8.48 8.78 -46.11
CA GLY A 306 -7.33 9.41 -45.45
C GLY A 306 -6.95 8.62 -44.22
N SER A 307 -5.81 7.92 -44.27
CA SER A 307 -5.17 7.15 -43.21
C SER A 307 -6.10 6.16 -42.46
N GLN A 308 -5.99 4.88 -42.78
CA GLN A 308 -6.52 3.79 -41.95
C GLN A 308 -5.73 3.79 -40.63
N GLU A 309 -6.12 4.62 -39.66
CA GLU A 309 -5.66 4.46 -38.29
C GLU A 309 -6.18 3.11 -37.81
N ARG A 310 -5.25 2.23 -37.43
CA ARG A 310 -5.59 0.94 -36.83
C ARG A 310 -6.37 1.18 -35.53
N SER A 311 -7.44 0.42 -35.32
CA SER A 311 -8.16 0.46 -34.06
C SER A 311 -7.23 0.09 -32.88
N MET A 312 -7.53 0.51 -31.67
CA MET A 312 -6.73 0.13 -30.49
C MET A 312 -6.65 -1.40 -30.35
N LEU A 313 -7.73 -2.11 -30.62
CA LEU A 313 -7.78 -3.58 -30.60
C LEU A 313 -6.81 -4.20 -31.61
N GLU A 314 -6.74 -3.70 -32.83
CA GLU A 314 -5.79 -4.18 -33.85
C GLU A 314 -4.35 -3.92 -33.47
N ARG A 315 -4.05 -2.76 -32.90
CA ARG A 315 -2.71 -2.43 -32.41
C ARG A 315 -2.28 -3.34 -31.25
N VAL A 316 -3.20 -3.62 -30.33
CA VAL A 316 -2.94 -4.56 -29.21
C VAL A 316 -2.73 -5.98 -29.75
N LYS A 317 -3.54 -6.45 -30.69
CA LYS A 317 -3.39 -7.77 -31.32
C LYS A 317 -2.13 -7.92 -32.17
N SER A 318 -1.52 -6.82 -32.59
CA SER A 318 -0.25 -6.84 -33.34
C SER A 318 1.00 -6.97 -32.48
N LEU A 319 0.87 -6.96 -31.16
CA LEU A 319 1.98 -7.17 -30.24
C LEU A 319 2.39 -8.65 -30.19
N HIS A 320 3.55 -8.93 -29.66
CA HIS A 320 4.02 -10.30 -29.46
C HIS A 320 3.45 -10.92 -28.19
N GLU A 321 3.48 -10.18 -27.09
CA GLU A 321 3.10 -10.58 -25.75
C GLU A 321 2.50 -9.40 -24.99
N LEU A 322 1.66 -9.67 -23.99
CA LEU A 322 0.91 -8.64 -23.29
C LEU A 322 0.60 -9.05 -21.85
N VAL A 323 0.63 -8.09 -20.92
CA VAL A 323 0.01 -8.20 -19.59
C VAL A 323 -1.31 -7.43 -19.61
N VAL A 324 -2.41 -8.10 -19.27
CA VAL A 324 -3.73 -7.46 -19.12
C VAL A 324 -3.99 -7.20 -17.63
N ILE A 325 -4.44 -6.00 -17.31
CA ILE A 325 -4.81 -5.55 -15.97
C ILE A 325 -6.22 -5.00 -16.02
N ASN A 326 -7.16 -5.66 -15.36
CA ASN A 326 -8.55 -5.23 -15.28
C ASN A 326 -8.80 -4.55 -13.93
N ASP A 327 -9.26 -3.31 -13.95
CA ASP A 327 -9.79 -2.66 -12.74
C ASP A 327 -11.29 -2.92 -12.63
N GLU A 328 -11.77 -3.10 -11.40
CA GLU A 328 -13.15 -3.51 -11.06
C GLU A 328 -13.59 -4.78 -11.81
N ALA A 329 -12.73 -5.79 -11.78
CA ALA A 329 -12.83 -7.02 -12.59
C ALA A 329 -14.03 -7.93 -12.26
N HIS A 330 -14.87 -7.60 -11.28
CA HIS A 330 -16.13 -8.29 -11.04
C HIS A 330 -17.11 -8.19 -12.22
N HIS A 331 -16.81 -7.34 -13.22
CA HIS A 331 -17.52 -7.28 -14.49
C HIS A 331 -17.01 -8.25 -15.58
N VAL A 332 -15.89 -8.96 -15.35
CA VAL A 332 -15.19 -9.78 -16.37
C VAL A 332 -15.35 -11.29 -16.13
N HIS A 333 -16.19 -11.69 -15.22
CA HIS A 333 -16.25 -13.07 -14.73
C HIS A 333 -17.05 -14.02 -15.60
N ASP A 334 -17.96 -13.54 -16.43
CA ASP A 334 -18.86 -14.35 -17.24
C ASP A 334 -18.29 -14.55 -18.63
N GLU A 335 -18.10 -15.81 -19.05
CA GLU A 335 -17.62 -16.17 -20.38
C GLU A 335 -18.56 -15.70 -21.51
N ASP A 336 -19.83 -15.48 -21.20
CA ASP A 336 -20.81 -14.93 -22.14
C ASP A 336 -20.68 -13.42 -22.31
N LEU A 337 -19.97 -12.73 -21.41
CA LEU A 337 -19.75 -11.30 -21.52
C LEU A 337 -18.80 -10.96 -22.68
N GLU A 338 -19.14 -9.93 -23.40
CA GLU A 338 -18.31 -9.40 -24.50
C GLU A 338 -16.90 -9.01 -24.02
N TRP A 339 -16.75 -8.59 -22.77
CA TRP A 339 -15.46 -8.28 -22.16
C TRP A 339 -14.55 -9.51 -22.13
N TYR A 340 -15.03 -10.63 -21.58
CA TYR A 340 -14.26 -11.87 -21.50
C TYR A 340 -13.88 -12.38 -22.91
N LYS A 341 -14.86 -12.43 -23.84
CA LYS A 341 -14.63 -12.85 -25.24
C LYS A 341 -13.59 -11.99 -25.95
N THR A 342 -13.62 -10.69 -25.73
CA THR A 342 -12.64 -9.77 -26.31
C THR A 342 -11.22 -10.06 -25.83
N LEU A 343 -11.03 -10.25 -24.50
CA LEU A 343 -9.72 -10.55 -23.93
C LEU A 343 -9.20 -11.96 -24.33
N ILE A 344 -10.06 -12.95 -24.44
CA ILE A 344 -9.71 -14.27 -25.00
C ILE A 344 -9.30 -14.15 -26.46
N GLY A 345 -10.03 -13.38 -27.28
CA GLY A 345 -9.66 -13.10 -28.65
C GLY A 345 -8.35 -12.34 -28.81
N ILE A 346 -7.91 -11.57 -27.80
CA ILE A 346 -6.57 -11.01 -27.76
C ILE A 346 -5.56 -12.11 -27.41
N HIS A 347 -5.82 -12.92 -26.39
CA HIS A 347 -4.94 -14.02 -25.96
C HIS A 347 -4.61 -14.97 -27.12
N GLU A 348 -5.61 -15.33 -27.90
CA GLU A 348 -5.49 -16.21 -29.06
C GLU A 348 -4.76 -15.57 -30.26
N ALA A 349 -4.89 -14.24 -30.41
CA ALA A 349 -4.27 -13.51 -31.52
C ALA A 349 -2.78 -13.20 -31.31
N LEU A 350 -2.31 -13.16 -30.06
CA LEU A 350 -0.93 -12.82 -29.74
C LEU A 350 -0.01 -14.04 -29.98
N PRO A 351 1.10 -13.91 -30.72
CA PRO A 351 2.06 -15.02 -30.93
C PRO A 351 2.65 -15.58 -29.63
N GLY A 352 2.91 -14.73 -28.64
CA GLY A 352 3.41 -15.10 -27.30
C GLY A 352 2.30 -15.28 -26.27
N SER A 353 1.03 -15.15 -26.64
CA SER A 353 -0.13 -15.19 -25.76
C SER A 353 -0.13 -14.09 -24.69
N LEU A 354 -1.07 -14.11 -23.76
CA LEU A 354 -1.03 -13.25 -22.59
C LEU A 354 0.00 -13.77 -21.59
N SER A 355 0.98 -12.95 -21.26
CA SER A 355 1.96 -13.25 -20.21
C SER A 355 1.30 -13.36 -18.84
N LEU A 356 0.39 -12.43 -18.52
CA LEU A 356 -0.41 -12.39 -17.29
C LEU A 356 -1.78 -11.76 -17.58
N TRP A 357 -2.78 -12.25 -16.88
CA TRP A 357 -4.10 -11.63 -16.76
C TRP A 357 -4.40 -11.37 -15.29
N LEU A 358 -4.45 -10.10 -14.91
CA LEU A 358 -4.57 -9.64 -13.53
C LEU A 358 -5.91 -8.94 -13.32
N ASP A 359 -6.70 -9.46 -12.41
CA ASP A 359 -8.03 -8.95 -12.06
C ASP A 359 -7.99 -8.24 -10.71
N PHE A 360 -8.27 -6.95 -10.67
CA PHE A 360 -8.36 -6.15 -9.43
C PHE A 360 -9.81 -5.80 -9.12
N SER A 361 -10.26 -6.13 -7.90
CA SER A 361 -11.60 -5.74 -7.42
C SER A 361 -11.64 -5.72 -5.90
N ALA A 362 -12.52 -4.91 -5.32
CA ALA A 362 -12.89 -5.03 -3.91
C ALA A 362 -13.76 -6.27 -3.67
N THR A 363 -14.57 -6.65 -4.66
CA THR A 363 -15.56 -7.72 -4.57
C THR A 363 -15.46 -8.65 -5.78
N PRO A 364 -14.37 -9.42 -5.94
CA PRO A 364 -14.18 -10.33 -7.08
C PRO A 364 -15.06 -11.59 -6.93
N LYS A 365 -16.35 -11.42 -7.15
CA LYS A 365 -17.39 -12.45 -7.06
C LYS A 365 -18.03 -12.68 -8.42
N ASP A 366 -18.46 -13.91 -8.65
CA ASP A 366 -19.27 -14.30 -9.81
C ASP A 366 -20.75 -13.89 -9.65
N GLN A 367 -21.59 -14.18 -10.64
CA GLN A 367 -23.01 -13.86 -10.63
C GLN A 367 -23.78 -14.55 -9.49
N ASN A 368 -23.26 -15.67 -8.98
CA ASN A 368 -23.85 -16.42 -7.86
C ASN A 368 -23.42 -15.84 -6.50
N GLY A 369 -22.58 -14.81 -6.48
CA GLY A 369 -22.08 -14.17 -5.27
C GLY A 369 -20.90 -14.92 -4.64
N THR A 370 -20.25 -15.84 -5.36
CA THR A 370 -19.11 -16.62 -4.89
C THR A 370 -17.79 -16.01 -5.35
N TYR A 371 -16.77 -16.06 -4.48
CA TYR A 371 -15.45 -15.56 -4.82
C TYR A 371 -14.75 -16.41 -5.88
N PHE A 372 -14.03 -15.75 -6.79
CA PHE A 372 -13.23 -16.44 -7.79
C PHE A 372 -12.22 -17.40 -7.16
N PRO A 373 -12.07 -18.64 -7.67
CA PRO A 373 -11.14 -19.60 -7.09
C PRO A 373 -9.64 -19.26 -7.33
N TRP A 374 -9.33 -18.36 -8.26
CA TRP A 374 -7.96 -17.89 -8.55
C TRP A 374 -7.57 -16.58 -7.86
N ILE A 375 -8.26 -16.21 -6.78
CA ILE A 375 -7.85 -15.08 -5.94
C ILE A 375 -6.60 -15.47 -5.16
N ILE A 376 -5.55 -14.63 -5.29
CA ILE A 376 -4.25 -14.84 -4.65
C ILE A 376 -3.98 -13.88 -3.49
N CYS A 377 -4.71 -12.79 -3.42
CA CYS A 377 -4.59 -11.76 -2.38
C CYS A 377 -5.96 -11.40 -1.86
N ASP A 378 -6.11 -11.37 -0.53
CA ASP A 378 -7.35 -10.93 0.16
C ASP A 378 -7.00 -9.85 1.18
N TYR A 379 -7.30 -8.61 0.82
CA TYR A 379 -7.24 -7.48 1.74
C TYR A 379 -8.64 -6.90 1.93
N PRO A 380 -9.41 -7.47 2.89
CA PRO A 380 -10.82 -7.10 3.08
C PRO A 380 -10.96 -5.70 3.68
N LEU A 381 -12.14 -5.10 3.52
CA LEU A 381 -12.46 -3.79 4.09
C LEU A 381 -12.27 -3.76 5.62
N ALA A 382 -12.58 -4.85 6.30
CA ALA A 382 -12.35 -4.99 7.74
C ALA A 382 -10.88 -4.70 8.12
N GLN A 383 -9.93 -5.31 7.41
CA GLN A 383 -8.53 -5.08 7.65
C GLN A 383 -8.12 -3.64 7.28
N ALA A 384 -8.67 -3.09 6.19
CA ALA A 384 -8.38 -1.73 5.78
C ALA A 384 -8.85 -0.68 6.81
N VAL A 385 -9.97 -0.93 7.50
CA VAL A 385 -10.47 -0.11 8.61
C VAL A 385 -9.54 -0.23 9.83
N GLU A 386 -9.16 -1.45 10.19
CA GLU A 386 -8.24 -1.72 11.30
C GLU A 386 -6.86 -1.10 11.05
N ASP A 387 -6.38 -1.19 9.82
CA ASP A 387 -5.12 -0.58 9.35
C ASP A 387 -5.21 0.96 9.23
N ARG A 388 -6.40 1.52 9.41
CA ARG A 388 -6.66 2.97 9.30
C ARG A 388 -6.27 3.57 7.94
N ILE A 389 -6.25 2.77 6.88
CA ILE A 389 -6.04 3.24 5.51
C ILE A 389 -7.34 3.55 4.77
N VAL A 390 -8.45 3.34 5.44
CA VAL A 390 -9.78 3.85 5.11
C VAL A 390 -10.47 4.38 6.37
N LYS A 391 -11.52 5.18 6.22
CA LYS A 391 -12.31 5.69 7.35
C LYS A 391 -13.04 4.57 8.06
N ALA A 392 -13.21 4.71 9.38
CA ALA A 392 -14.06 3.82 10.16
C ALA A 392 -15.55 4.25 10.03
N PRO A 393 -16.45 3.36 9.64
CA PRO A 393 -17.88 3.68 9.57
C PRO A 393 -18.50 3.74 10.97
N ILE A 394 -19.30 4.79 11.22
CA ILE A 394 -20.06 5.00 12.45
C ILE A 394 -21.53 5.20 12.07
N ILE A 395 -22.42 4.39 12.60
CA ILE A 395 -23.86 4.58 12.43
C ILE A 395 -24.39 5.48 13.54
N LEU A 396 -24.95 6.63 13.18
CA LEU A 396 -25.65 7.53 14.08
C LEU A 396 -27.14 7.22 14.05
N GLN A 397 -27.69 6.81 15.19
CA GLN A 397 -29.10 6.43 15.32
C GLN A 397 -29.94 7.55 15.94
N LYS A 398 -31.14 7.73 15.43
CA LYS A 398 -32.14 8.60 16.04
C LYS A 398 -32.72 7.92 17.29
N VAL A 399 -32.86 8.66 18.38
CA VAL A 399 -33.33 8.13 19.68
C VAL A 399 -34.76 7.61 19.63
N LYS A 400 -35.64 8.29 18.87
CA LYS A 400 -37.00 7.83 18.59
C LYS A 400 -37.08 7.43 17.11
N ARG A 401 -37.30 6.15 16.85
CA ARG A 401 -37.32 5.58 15.52
C ARG A 401 -38.77 5.38 15.04
N GLU A 402 -39.15 6.22 14.09
CA GLU A 402 -40.30 5.94 13.23
C GLU A 402 -39.85 6.31 11.80
N ASP A 403 -39.77 5.31 10.95
CA ASP A 403 -39.58 5.55 9.52
C ASP A 403 -40.92 5.97 8.93
N PRO A 404 -40.96 6.97 8.03
CA PRO A 404 -42.24 7.39 7.44
C PRO A 404 -42.81 6.29 6.54
N ASP A 405 -44.07 5.96 6.71
CA ASP A 405 -44.77 4.88 6.00
C ASP A 405 -44.91 5.12 4.50
N LYS A 406 -45.15 6.36 4.07
CA LYS A 406 -45.32 6.72 2.68
C LYS A 406 -44.80 8.14 2.41
N VAL A 407 -43.71 8.24 1.68
CA VAL A 407 -43.13 9.53 1.29
C VAL A 407 -43.52 9.88 -0.14
N THR A 408 -44.02 11.10 -0.32
CA THR A 408 -44.33 11.70 -1.61
C THR A 408 -43.53 13.00 -1.77
N LYS A 409 -43.56 13.60 -2.95
CA LYS A 409 -42.87 14.89 -3.15
C LYS A 409 -43.39 15.98 -2.22
N ASP A 410 -44.70 15.99 -1.94
CA ASP A 410 -45.38 17.06 -1.17
C ASP A 410 -45.10 16.96 0.34
N ASN A 411 -44.93 15.76 0.90
CA ASN A 411 -44.58 15.56 2.29
C ASN A 411 -43.13 15.21 2.57
N LEU A 412 -42.24 15.35 1.57
CA LEU A 412 -40.84 14.91 1.63
C LEU A 412 -40.09 15.58 2.77
N ILE A 413 -40.23 16.89 2.90
CA ILE A 413 -39.53 17.69 3.90
C ILE A 413 -40.11 17.43 5.29
N ASP A 414 -41.38 17.28 5.43
CA ASP A 414 -42.03 16.93 6.71
C ASP A 414 -41.57 15.53 7.17
N SER A 415 -41.37 14.60 6.22
CA SER A 415 -40.95 13.23 6.49
C SER A 415 -39.46 13.08 6.81
N TYR A 416 -38.62 13.78 6.09
CA TYR A 416 -37.14 13.62 6.16
C TYR A 416 -36.40 14.84 6.66
N GLY A 417 -37.03 15.97 6.91
CA GLY A 417 -36.40 17.22 7.28
C GLY A 417 -35.55 17.10 8.55
N GLU A 418 -36.01 16.39 9.57
CA GLU A 418 -35.21 16.15 10.79
C GLU A 418 -33.92 15.38 10.51
N TRP A 419 -33.93 14.38 9.60
CA TRP A 419 -32.76 13.62 9.18
C TRP A 419 -31.77 14.50 8.43
N ILE A 420 -32.27 15.35 7.54
CA ILE A 420 -31.42 16.27 6.75
C ILE A 420 -30.79 17.30 7.65
N VAL A 421 -31.54 17.87 8.62
CA VAL A 421 -31.01 18.81 9.62
C VAL A 421 -29.92 18.15 10.47
N ALA A 422 -30.17 16.95 10.98
CA ALA A 422 -29.19 16.20 11.77
C ALA A 422 -27.90 15.94 10.98
N ALA A 423 -28.01 15.52 9.71
CA ALA A 423 -26.85 15.31 8.85
C ALA A 423 -26.08 16.59 8.56
N LEU A 424 -26.79 17.72 8.36
CA LEU A 424 -26.16 19.04 8.18
C LEU A 424 -25.43 19.51 9.43
N GLU A 425 -25.99 19.30 10.62
CA GLU A 425 -25.31 19.66 11.87
C GLU A 425 -24.06 18.85 12.07
N ARG A 426 -24.10 17.54 11.83
CA ARG A 426 -22.93 16.68 11.87
C ARG A 426 -21.86 17.12 10.87
N TRP A 427 -22.27 17.37 9.62
CA TRP A 427 -21.38 17.88 8.60
C TRP A 427 -20.74 19.22 8.98
N LYS A 428 -21.51 20.16 9.58
CA LYS A 428 -20.97 21.44 10.07
C LYS A 428 -19.89 21.25 11.13
N GLU A 429 -20.05 20.28 12.03
CA GLU A 429 -19.02 19.95 13.02
C GLU A 429 -17.74 19.43 12.34
N HIS A 430 -17.87 18.49 11.41
CA HIS A 430 -16.73 18.05 10.60
C HIS A 430 -16.09 19.21 9.81
N TYR A 431 -16.93 20.07 9.24
CA TYR A 431 -16.43 21.23 8.47
C TYR A 431 -15.61 22.18 9.32
N LYS A 432 -16.00 22.46 10.58
CA LYS A 432 -15.22 23.30 11.49
C LYS A 432 -13.83 22.72 11.77
N VAL A 433 -13.76 21.40 11.98
CA VAL A 433 -12.50 20.70 12.29
C VAL A 433 -11.59 20.64 11.07
N TYR A 434 -12.10 20.13 9.96
CA TYR A 434 -11.28 19.83 8.78
C TYR A 434 -10.88 21.07 7.98
N LYS A 435 -11.68 22.14 8.02
CA LYS A 435 -11.32 23.43 7.40
C LYS A 435 -10.02 24.01 7.96
N ARG A 436 -9.78 23.82 9.26
CA ARG A 436 -8.52 24.26 9.92
C ARG A 436 -7.31 23.48 9.40
N LEU A 437 -7.52 22.26 8.94
CA LEU A 437 -6.52 21.39 8.33
C LEU A 437 -6.37 21.60 6.81
N GLY A 438 -7.01 22.64 6.25
CA GLY A 438 -6.98 22.89 4.80
C GLY A 438 -7.90 21.98 3.98
N HIS A 439 -8.77 21.21 4.64
CA HIS A 439 -9.70 20.29 3.95
C HIS A 439 -11.12 20.80 3.98
N LYS A 440 -11.89 20.38 2.99
CA LYS A 440 -13.30 20.72 2.85
C LYS A 440 -14.16 19.46 2.88
N PRO A 441 -14.75 19.09 4.03
CA PRO A 441 -15.69 17.98 4.12
C PRO A 441 -16.92 18.16 3.25
N VAL A 442 -17.44 17.07 2.75
CA VAL A 442 -18.64 17.02 1.90
C VAL A 442 -19.71 16.17 2.58
N LEU A 443 -20.95 16.65 2.57
CA LEU A 443 -22.15 15.89 2.94
C LEU A 443 -22.71 15.21 1.71
N PHE A 444 -22.98 13.91 1.78
CA PHE A 444 -23.62 13.15 0.71
C PHE A 444 -25.02 12.69 1.13
N ILE A 445 -26.05 13.09 0.39
CA ILE A 445 -27.45 12.73 0.65
C ILE A 445 -27.92 11.80 -0.47
N MET A 446 -28.36 10.59 -0.09
CA MET A 446 -28.93 9.60 -0.98
C MET A 446 -30.44 9.57 -0.86
N THR A 447 -31.14 9.62 -1.98
CA THR A 447 -32.59 9.62 -2.03
C THR A 447 -33.12 8.57 -3.01
N GLU A 448 -34.42 8.38 -3.06
CA GLU A 448 -35.07 7.33 -3.85
C GLU A 448 -35.34 7.75 -5.31
N LYS A 449 -35.63 9.04 -5.55
CA LYS A 449 -36.13 9.55 -6.85
C LYS A 449 -35.45 10.87 -7.21
N ASN A 450 -35.30 11.12 -8.52
CA ASN A 450 -34.76 12.39 -9.02
C ASN A 450 -35.58 13.60 -8.53
N SER A 451 -36.93 13.47 -8.48
CA SER A 451 -37.77 14.55 -7.97
C SER A 451 -37.55 14.84 -6.48
N PHE A 452 -37.15 13.84 -5.70
CA PHE A 452 -36.80 14.02 -4.31
C PHE A 452 -35.44 14.72 -4.17
N ALA A 453 -34.47 14.36 -5.04
CA ALA A 453 -33.18 15.04 -5.07
C ALA A 453 -33.32 16.54 -5.40
N ASP A 454 -34.17 16.87 -6.36
CA ASP A 454 -34.48 18.27 -6.72
C ASP A 454 -35.10 19.05 -5.56
N GLU A 455 -36.10 18.46 -4.90
CA GLU A 455 -36.81 19.12 -3.78
C GLU A 455 -35.89 19.32 -2.58
N ILE A 456 -35.06 18.32 -2.24
CA ILE A 456 -34.07 18.45 -1.18
C ILE A 456 -33.03 19.51 -1.54
N GLY A 457 -32.51 19.50 -2.78
CA GLY A 457 -31.56 20.50 -3.26
C GLY A 457 -32.10 21.94 -3.20
N LYS A 458 -33.37 22.11 -3.58
CA LYS A 458 -34.07 23.39 -3.51
C LYS A 458 -34.23 23.85 -2.06
N TRP A 459 -34.76 22.95 -1.19
CA TRP A 459 -34.99 23.24 0.22
C TRP A 459 -33.71 23.63 0.96
N LEU A 460 -32.59 22.95 0.69
CA LEU A 460 -31.28 23.26 1.25
C LEU A 460 -30.81 24.70 0.93
N VAL A 461 -31.12 25.19 -0.25
CA VAL A 461 -30.72 26.53 -0.69
C VAL A 461 -31.69 27.61 -0.20
N GLU A 462 -32.99 27.34 -0.20
CA GLU A 462 -34.03 28.31 0.19
C GLU A 462 -34.11 28.51 1.72
N THR A 463 -33.70 27.52 2.50
CA THR A 463 -33.72 27.61 3.96
C THR A 463 -32.54 28.44 4.47
N LYS A 464 -32.78 29.70 4.79
CA LYS A 464 -31.74 30.67 5.21
C LYS A 464 -30.89 30.18 6.39
N GLN A 465 -31.44 29.39 7.30
CA GLN A 465 -30.74 28.83 8.47
C GLN A 465 -29.57 27.91 8.09
N PHE A 466 -29.60 27.27 6.93
CA PHE A 466 -28.53 26.38 6.48
C PHE A 466 -27.32 27.16 5.92
N ASN A 467 -27.53 28.40 5.46
CA ASN A 467 -26.52 29.27 4.88
C ASN A 467 -25.75 28.59 3.72
N LEU A 468 -26.49 27.89 2.88
CA LEU A 468 -25.95 27.23 1.67
C LEU A 468 -26.37 28.01 0.42
N LYS A 469 -25.42 28.21 -0.48
CA LYS A 469 -25.66 28.88 -1.76
C LYS A 469 -25.90 27.83 -2.87
N LYS A 470 -26.62 28.23 -3.93
CA LYS A 470 -26.96 27.33 -5.06
C LYS A 470 -25.73 26.60 -5.65
N HIS A 471 -24.60 27.27 -5.75
CA HIS A 471 -23.34 26.67 -6.27
C HIS A 471 -22.60 25.79 -5.26
N GLU A 472 -23.06 25.69 -4.03
CA GLU A 472 -22.51 24.82 -2.98
C GLU A 472 -23.26 23.50 -2.85
N VAL A 473 -24.40 23.37 -3.54
CA VAL A 473 -25.25 22.17 -3.54
C VAL A 473 -25.27 21.60 -4.96
N LEU A 474 -24.77 20.38 -5.11
CA LEU A 474 -24.77 19.66 -6.38
C LEU A 474 -25.88 18.61 -6.36
N VAL A 475 -26.83 18.68 -7.30
CA VAL A 475 -27.87 17.67 -7.50
C VAL A 475 -27.50 16.84 -8.72
N ILE A 476 -27.50 15.50 -8.58
CA ILE A 476 -27.16 14.56 -9.63
C ILE A 476 -28.34 13.62 -9.85
N HIS A 477 -28.81 13.56 -11.09
CA HIS A 477 -29.88 12.66 -11.51
C HIS A 477 -29.33 11.34 -12.06
N THR A 478 -30.10 10.28 -11.84
CA THR A 478 -29.82 8.97 -12.40
C THR A 478 -31.01 8.50 -13.26
N ASP A 479 -30.75 7.62 -14.23
CA ASP A 479 -31.78 6.95 -14.99
C ASP A 479 -32.46 5.80 -14.22
N LYS A 480 -33.31 5.02 -14.88
CA LYS A 480 -34.04 3.91 -14.24
C LYS A 480 -33.11 2.76 -13.83
N GLU A 481 -31.94 2.64 -14.45
CA GLU A 481 -30.93 1.63 -14.17
C GLU A 481 -29.95 2.10 -13.09
N GLY A 482 -30.07 3.37 -12.66
CA GLY A 482 -29.21 4.00 -11.66
C GLY A 482 -27.89 4.54 -12.23
N GLU A 483 -27.77 4.66 -13.54
CA GLU A 483 -26.67 5.35 -14.20
C GLU A 483 -26.91 6.87 -14.19
N ILE A 484 -25.83 7.66 -14.20
CA ILE A 484 -25.92 9.12 -14.29
C ILE A 484 -26.52 9.52 -15.62
N THR A 485 -27.53 10.41 -15.60
CA THR A 485 -28.15 10.90 -16.84
C THR A 485 -27.11 11.59 -17.73
N LYS A 486 -27.29 11.52 -19.05
CA LYS A 486 -26.40 12.21 -20.00
C LYS A 486 -26.31 13.72 -19.72
N ALA A 487 -27.40 14.34 -19.27
CA ALA A 487 -27.45 15.77 -18.95
C ALA A 487 -26.57 16.14 -17.73
N ASP A 488 -26.46 15.26 -16.75
CA ASP A 488 -25.70 15.51 -15.52
C ASP A 488 -24.29 14.90 -15.56
N LEU A 489 -23.96 14.13 -16.61
CA LEU A 489 -22.68 13.47 -16.73
C LEU A 489 -21.50 14.46 -16.70
N GLU A 490 -21.63 15.62 -17.34
CA GLU A 490 -20.58 16.63 -17.35
C GLU A 490 -20.42 17.29 -15.97
N LYS A 491 -21.54 17.64 -15.32
CA LYS A 491 -21.52 18.17 -13.94
C LYS A 491 -20.91 17.16 -12.95
N ALA A 492 -21.26 15.88 -13.10
CA ALA A 492 -20.71 14.81 -12.29
C ALA A 492 -19.20 14.66 -12.52
N ARG A 493 -18.73 14.79 -13.77
CA ARG A 493 -17.31 14.75 -14.12
C ARG A 493 -16.52 15.91 -13.52
N GLU A 494 -17.02 17.13 -13.64
CA GLU A 494 -16.38 18.30 -13.01
C GLU A 494 -16.31 18.16 -11.50
N ALA A 495 -17.42 17.72 -10.88
CA ALA A 495 -17.43 17.46 -9.44
C ALA A 495 -16.44 16.37 -9.03
N ALA A 496 -16.36 15.27 -9.79
CA ALA A 496 -15.44 14.18 -9.49
C ALA A 496 -13.95 14.58 -9.62
N ARG A 497 -13.64 15.49 -10.57
CA ARG A 497 -12.26 15.93 -10.77
C ARG A 497 -11.72 16.77 -9.63
N ASP A 498 -12.53 17.69 -9.11
CA ASP A 498 -12.02 18.81 -8.33
C ASP A 498 -12.70 18.96 -6.96
N ILE A 499 -13.63 18.07 -6.60
CA ILE A 499 -14.42 18.22 -5.38
C ILE A 499 -13.55 18.22 -4.11
N ASP A 500 -12.44 17.48 -4.13
CA ASP A 500 -11.51 17.39 -3.03
C ASP A 500 -10.54 18.59 -2.94
N LYS A 501 -10.50 19.43 -3.97
CA LYS A 501 -9.68 20.63 -3.95
C LYS A 501 -10.30 21.70 -3.04
N PRO A 502 -9.48 22.43 -2.26
CA PRO A 502 -9.97 23.49 -1.36
C PRO A 502 -10.76 24.58 -2.08
N GLU A 503 -10.42 24.88 -3.33
CA GLU A 503 -11.03 25.93 -4.16
C GLU A 503 -12.44 25.56 -4.66
N ASN A 504 -12.75 24.28 -4.72
CA ASN A 504 -14.08 23.81 -5.13
C ASN A 504 -15.13 24.25 -4.11
N LYS A 505 -16.27 24.77 -4.59
CA LYS A 505 -17.30 25.37 -3.73
C LYS A 505 -18.37 24.38 -3.27
N ILE A 506 -18.45 23.17 -3.82
CA ILE A 506 -19.47 22.18 -3.49
C ILE A 506 -19.25 21.69 -2.06
N LYS A 507 -20.31 21.73 -1.28
CA LYS A 507 -20.36 21.30 0.13
C LYS A 507 -21.31 20.15 0.36
N VAL A 508 -22.40 20.09 -0.42
CA VAL A 508 -23.43 19.05 -0.33
C VAL A 508 -23.69 18.46 -1.69
N ILE A 509 -23.78 17.15 -1.74
CA ILE A 509 -24.19 16.39 -2.93
C ILE A 509 -25.50 15.68 -2.62
N VAL A 510 -26.48 15.82 -3.50
CA VAL A 510 -27.77 15.10 -3.43
C VAL A 510 -27.89 14.22 -4.67
N SER A 511 -28.04 12.92 -4.49
CA SER A 511 -28.16 11.96 -5.60
C SER A 511 -29.14 10.84 -5.29
N VAL A 512 -29.70 10.21 -6.29
CA VAL A 512 -30.65 9.09 -6.15
C VAL A 512 -29.94 7.82 -5.72
N LEU A 513 -28.70 7.64 -6.12
CA LEU A 513 -27.85 6.54 -5.67
C LEU A 513 -26.48 7.08 -5.28
N MET A 514 -25.75 6.32 -4.49
CA MET A 514 -24.34 6.54 -4.38
C MET A 514 -23.77 6.32 -5.78
N LEU A 515 -23.10 7.34 -6.30
CA LEU A 515 -22.64 7.35 -7.68
C LEU A 515 -21.80 6.08 -7.94
N ARG A 516 -22.17 5.36 -9.02
CA ARG A 516 -21.53 4.09 -9.39
C ARG A 516 -20.03 4.29 -9.67
N GLU A 517 -19.37 3.26 -10.05
CA GLU A 517 -17.93 3.14 -10.24
C GLU A 517 -17.25 4.38 -10.86
N GLY A 518 -16.06 4.73 -10.33
CA GLY A 518 -15.24 5.83 -10.81
C GLY A 518 -15.35 7.15 -10.07
N TRP A 519 -16.35 7.35 -9.22
CA TRP A 519 -16.42 8.51 -8.34
C TRP A 519 -15.41 8.37 -7.18
N ASP A 520 -14.44 9.24 -7.13
CA ASP A 520 -13.41 9.29 -6.10
C ASP A 520 -13.56 10.58 -5.30
N VAL A 521 -14.44 10.58 -4.31
CA VAL A 521 -14.63 11.72 -3.40
C VAL A 521 -14.11 11.33 -2.03
N ARG A 522 -12.94 11.82 -1.68
CA ARG A 522 -12.24 11.51 -0.42
C ARG A 522 -12.77 12.33 0.75
N ASN A 523 -13.31 13.51 0.46
CA ASN A 523 -13.75 14.45 1.49
C ASN A 523 -15.16 14.20 2.02
N VAL A 524 -15.84 13.12 1.64
CA VAL A 524 -17.14 12.75 2.25
C VAL A 524 -16.90 12.32 3.70
N THR A 525 -17.56 13.00 4.64
CA THR A 525 -17.47 12.70 6.09
C THR A 525 -18.82 12.28 6.67
N VAL A 526 -19.92 12.64 6.02
CA VAL A 526 -21.27 12.31 6.43
C VAL A 526 -22.06 11.80 5.24
N ILE A 527 -22.73 10.65 5.40
CA ILE A 527 -23.68 10.09 4.43
C ILE A 527 -25.07 10.04 5.09
N LEU A 528 -26.07 10.56 4.38
CA LEU A 528 -27.47 10.44 4.74
C LEU A 528 -28.21 9.58 3.72
N GLY A 529 -28.76 8.45 4.16
CA GLY A 529 -29.52 7.53 3.32
C GLY A 529 -31.02 7.62 3.60
N LEU A 530 -31.78 8.19 2.65
CA LEU A 530 -33.24 8.38 2.72
C LEU A 530 -34.00 7.40 1.81
N ARG A 531 -33.39 6.25 1.52
CA ARG A 531 -33.94 5.26 0.60
C ARG A 531 -34.14 3.92 1.30
N PRO A 532 -35.28 3.21 1.07
CA PRO A 532 -35.34 1.79 1.40
C PRO A 532 -34.45 1.00 0.44
N PHE A 533 -33.36 0.42 0.95
CA PHE A 533 -32.54 -0.50 0.18
C PHE A 533 -33.17 -1.89 0.20
N THR A 534 -33.78 -2.29 -0.90
CA THR A 534 -34.28 -3.65 -1.07
C THR A 534 -33.19 -4.51 -1.74
N SER A 535 -33.13 -5.78 -1.36
CA SER A 535 -32.16 -6.79 -1.89
C SER A 535 -32.18 -6.96 -3.43
N LYS A 536 -33.19 -6.40 -4.10
CA LYS A 536 -33.33 -6.42 -5.56
C LYS A 536 -32.37 -5.48 -6.31
N ALA A 537 -31.68 -4.55 -5.61
CA ALA A 537 -30.84 -3.55 -6.26
C ALA A 537 -29.42 -4.05 -6.62
N LYS A 538 -29.02 -5.28 -6.29
CA LYS A 538 -27.70 -5.90 -6.56
C LYS A 538 -26.46 -5.02 -6.20
N ILE A 539 -26.64 -3.97 -5.39
CA ILE A 539 -25.55 -3.08 -4.96
C ILE A 539 -25.07 -3.58 -3.60
N LEU A 540 -23.79 -3.90 -3.51
CA LEU A 540 -23.18 -4.32 -2.24
C LEU A 540 -22.91 -3.10 -1.36
N PRO A 541 -23.10 -3.18 -0.03
CA PRO A 541 -22.80 -2.10 0.91
C PRO A 541 -21.38 -1.60 0.77
N GLU A 542 -20.43 -2.49 0.52
CA GLU A 542 -19.04 -2.15 0.30
C GLU A 542 -18.82 -1.24 -0.92
N GLN A 543 -19.57 -1.43 -1.98
CA GLN A 543 -19.51 -0.56 -3.16
C GLN A 543 -20.16 0.80 -2.92
N ALA A 544 -21.28 0.82 -2.19
CA ALA A 544 -22.02 2.05 -1.93
C ALA A 544 -21.33 2.94 -0.88
N VAL A 545 -20.94 2.39 0.25
CA VAL A 545 -20.34 3.11 1.37
C VAL A 545 -18.82 3.21 1.23
N GLY A 546 -18.18 2.21 0.62
CA GLY A 546 -16.73 2.08 0.49
C GLY A 546 -16.05 3.29 -0.16
N ARG A 547 -16.75 4.04 -1.00
CA ARG A 547 -16.22 5.28 -1.61
C ARG A 547 -16.15 6.42 -0.61
N GLY A 548 -17.12 6.54 0.29
CA GLY A 548 -17.08 7.48 1.40
C GLY A 548 -16.01 7.13 2.44
N LEU A 549 -15.58 5.85 2.46
CA LEU A 549 -14.55 5.38 3.40
C LEU A 549 -13.12 5.78 3.01
N ARG A 550 -12.87 6.32 1.82
CA ARG A 550 -11.52 6.77 1.44
C ARG A 550 -11.02 7.89 2.34
N LEU A 551 -9.72 7.80 2.70
CA LEU A 551 -9.10 8.84 3.51
C LEU A 551 -8.98 10.16 2.77
N MET A 552 -9.14 11.26 3.50
CA MET A 552 -8.71 12.58 3.04
C MET A 552 -7.18 12.61 2.93
N VAL A 553 -6.67 13.17 1.85
CA VAL A 553 -5.22 13.27 1.60
C VAL A 553 -4.58 14.25 2.58
N GLY A 554 -3.37 13.95 3.04
CA GLY A 554 -2.60 14.85 3.91
C GLY A 554 -2.96 14.76 5.39
N ILE A 555 -3.76 13.78 5.79
CA ILE A 555 -4.03 13.44 7.19
C ILE A 555 -3.28 12.16 7.51
N SER A 556 -2.52 12.17 8.61
CA SER A 556 -1.72 11.02 9.02
C SER A 556 -2.51 9.72 9.12
N PRO A 557 -1.96 8.58 8.66
CA PRO A 557 -2.56 7.25 8.84
C PRO A 557 -2.79 6.87 10.31
N ASP A 558 -2.06 7.48 11.22
CA ASP A 558 -2.20 7.22 12.65
C ASP A 558 -3.50 7.75 13.24
N ARG A 559 -4.22 8.53 12.46
CA ARG A 559 -5.53 9.04 12.82
C ARG A 559 -6.62 8.16 12.29
N THR A 560 -7.52 7.71 13.14
CA THR A 560 -8.79 7.12 12.73
C THR A 560 -9.70 8.21 12.15
N GLN A 561 -9.79 8.31 10.83
CA GLN A 561 -10.82 9.11 10.19
C GLN A 561 -12.13 8.35 10.21
N THR A 562 -13.24 9.05 10.43
CA THR A 562 -14.56 8.43 10.52
C THR A 562 -15.45 8.85 9.36
N LEU A 563 -16.34 7.96 8.97
CA LEU A 563 -17.48 8.24 8.10
C LEU A 563 -18.75 8.07 8.91
N GLU A 564 -19.46 9.14 9.17
CA GLU A 564 -20.73 9.09 9.87
C GLU A 564 -21.85 8.76 8.88
N VAL A 565 -22.65 7.77 9.23
CA VAL A 565 -23.75 7.30 8.41
C VAL A 565 -25.05 7.48 9.18
N LEU A 566 -25.98 8.21 8.58
CA LEU A 566 -27.33 8.45 9.10
C LEU A 566 -28.36 7.96 8.07
N GLY A 567 -29.55 7.61 8.51
CA GLY A 567 -30.62 7.32 7.56
C GLY A 567 -31.76 6.50 8.12
N THR A 568 -32.62 6.05 7.22
CA THR A 568 -33.73 5.17 7.53
C THR A 568 -33.26 3.82 8.08
N ARG A 569 -34.10 3.10 8.80
CA ARG A 569 -33.78 1.79 9.36
C ARG A 569 -33.28 0.82 8.26
N ALA A 570 -33.93 0.84 7.09
CA ALA A 570 -33.52 0.01 5.97
C ALA A 570 -32.10 0.35 5.46
N PHE A 571 -31.71 1.63 5.49
CA PHE A 571 -30.36 2.05 5.14
C PHE A 571 -29.33 1.63 6.20
N GLU A 572 -29.65 1.77 7.48
CA GLU A 572 -28.78 1.29 8.55
C GLU A 572 -28.58 -0.23 8.48
N GLU A 573 -29.63 -1.00 8.24
CA GLU A 573 -29.54 -2.47 8.07
C GLU A 573 -28.64 -2.84 6.85
N PHE A 574 -28.77 -2.09 5.76
CA PHE A 574 -27.90 -2.24 4.60
C PHE A 574 -26.42 -1.95 4.93
N VAL A 575 -26.12 -0.89 5.67
CA VAL A 575 -24.73 -0.58 6.08
C VAL A 575 -24.21 -1.65 7.04
N ARG A 576 -25.06 -2.21 7.92
CA ARG A 576 -24.68 -3.30 8.82
C ARG A 576 -24.30 -4.60 8.11
N GLU A 577 -24.65 -4.78 6.86
CA GLU A 577 -24.17 -5.92 6.09
C GLU A 577 -22.63 -5.93 5.96
N LEU A 578 -21.96 -4.78 6.10
CA LEU A 578 -20.50 -4.72 6.19
C LEU A 578 -19.94 -5.52 7.38
N GLU A 579 -20.73 -5.73 8.43
CA GLU A 579 -20.35 -6.59 9.57
C GLU A 579 -20.16 -8.05 9.15
N LYS A 580 -20.85 -8.51 8.10
CA LYS A 580 -20.69 -9.86 7.54
C LYS A 580 -19.30 -10.04 6.90
N GLU A 581 -18.72 -8.93 6.41
CA GLU A 581 -17.34 -8.88 5.90
C GLU A 581 -16.32 -8.64 7.04
N GLY A 582 -16.76 -8.62 8.31
CA GLY A 582 -15.93 -8.47 9.50
C GLY A 582 -15.59 -7.03 9.89
N VAL A 583 -16.21 -6.02 9.24
CA VAL A 583 -15.99 -4.62 9.58
C VAL A 583 -16.61 -4.33 10.95
N GLY A 584 -15.78 -3.80 11.87
CA GLY A 584 -16.31 -3.29 13.15
C GLY A 584 -17.11 -2.01 12.92
N ILE A 585 -18.41 -2.05 13.22
CA ILE A 585 -19.29 -0.90 13.13
C ILE A 585 -19.71 -0.47 14.51
N LYS A 586 -19.50 0.80 14.84
CA LYS A 586 -20.00 1.43 16.05
C LYS A 586 -21.35 2.06 15.80
N THR A 587 -22.30 1.78 16.66
CA THR A 587 -23.58 2.48 16.70
C THR A 587 -23.63 3.39 17.90
N THR A 588 -23.95 4.66 17.72
CA THR A 588 -24.02 5.63 18.81
C THR A 588 -25.13 6.65 18.62
N THR A 589 -25.69 7.11 19.71
CA THR A 589 -26.58 8.27 19.75
C THR A 589 -25.87 9.56 20.13
N LYS A 590 -24.55 9.43 20.49
CA LYS A 590 -23.69 10.57 20.82
C LYS A 590 -22.64 10.74 19.75
N PRO A 591 -22.39 11.96 19.27
CA PRO A 591 -21.34 12.20 18.30
C PRO A 591 -19.97 11.88 18.88
N PRO A 592 -19.02 11.39 18.06
CA PRO A 592 -17.64 11.22 18.50
C PRO A 592 -17.05 12.57 18.86
N ALA A 593 -16.21 12.58 19.86
CA ALA A 593 -15.53 13.81 20.28
C ALA A 593 -14.53 14.30 19.21
N PRO A 594 -14.29 15.62 19.16
CA PRO A 594 -13.36 16.20 18.21
C PRO A 594 -11.92 15.68 18.44
N PRO A 595 -11.16 15.44 17.37
CA PRO A 595 -9.78 15.01 17.48
C PRO A 595 -8.90 16.07 18.13
N VAL A 596 -7.79 15.63 18.77
CA VAL A 596 -6.78 16.55 19.33
C VAL A 596 -5.83 16.97 18.20
N GLU A 597 -5.78 18.27 17.94
CA GLU A 597 -4.94 18.85 16.91
C GLU A 597 -3.68 19.46 17.52
N VAL A 598 -2.52 19.12 16.98
CA VAL A 598 -1.24 19.77 17.25
C VAL A 598 -0.94 20.75 16.11
N ARG A 599 -0.69 22.02 16.45
CA ARG A 599 -0.45 23.07 15.46
C ARG A 599 0.43 24.17 16.03
N PRO A 600 1.17 24.88 15.19
CA PRO A 600 1.82 26.13 15.60
C PRO A 600 0.79 27.18 16.04
N VAL A 601 1.15 27.97 17.02
CA VAL A 601 0.28 29.00 17.61
C VAL A 601 0.98 30.38 17.51
N GLN A 602 0.34 31.35 16.88
CA GLN A 602 0.93 32.65 16.60
C GLN A 602 1.29 33.40 17.87
N GLU A 603 0.54 33.21 18.93
CA GLU A 603 0.78 33.84 20.25
C GLU A 603 2.08 33.34 20.90
N LYS A 604 2.58 32.19 20.46
CA LYS A 604 3.84 31.55 20.88
C LYS A 604 5.00 31.76 19.90
N ALA A 605 4.91 32.73 18.99
CA ALA A 605 5.93 32.97 17.95
C ALA A 605 7.34 33.26 18.51
N ALA A 606 7.46 33.78 19.77
CA ALA A 606 8.72 33.94 20.45
C ALA A 606 9.48 32.61 20.71
N TYR A 607 8.78 31.49 20.70
CA TYR A 607 9.35 30.14 20.90
C TYR A 607 9.57 29.40 19.59
N ASP A 608 9.46 30.08 18.45
CA ASP A 608 9.73 29.45 17.15
C ASP A 608 11.23 29.10 17.00
N ILE A 609 11.50 27.98 16.39
CA ILE A 609 12.87 27.51 16.13
C ILE A 609 13.06 27.39 14.63
N ALA A 610 14.15 27.96 14.13
CA ALA A 610 14.57 27.79 12.75
C ALA A 610 15.59 26.65 12.67
N ILE A 611 15.31 25.64 11.84
CA ILE A 611 16.18 24.50 11.63
C ILE A 611 16.78 24.58 10.21
N PRO A 612 18.11 24.54 10.04
CA PRO A 612 18.72 24.49 8.72
C PRO A 612 18.39 23.17 8.02
N LEU A 613 17.97 23.23 6.77
CA LEU A 613 17.73 22.06 5.94
C LEU A 613 18.92 21.82 5.01
N THR A 614 19.25 20.54 4.80
CA THR A 614 20.37 20.12 3.96
C THR A 614 19.90 19.25 2.80
N ARG A 615 20.62 19.27 1.70
CA ARG A 615 20.41 18.33 0.59
C ARG A 615 20.79 16.89 1.01
N PRO A 616 20.22 15.86 0.34
CA PRO A 616 20.60 14.47 0.62
C PRO A 616 22.12 14.26 0.60
N ALA A 617 22.63 13.66 1.68
CA ALA A 617 24.06 13.45 1.88
C ALA A 617 24.58 12.18 1.19
N TYR A 618 23.70 11.27 0.74
CA TYR A 618 24.08 10.00 0.12
C TYR A 618 23.39 9.75 -1.21
N THR A 619 24.14 9.15 -2.14
CA THR A 619 23.64 8.64 -3.42
C THR A 619 24.26 7.27 -3.70
N ARG A 620 23.74 6.51 -4.67
CA ARG A 620 24.28 5.24 -5.10
C ARG A 620 25.17 5.42 -6.33
N ASN A 621 26.40 4.88 -6.27
CA ASN A 621 27.31 4.83 -7.39
C ASN A 621 27.81 3.39 -7.62
N TYR A 622 27.12 2.65 -8.48
CA TYR A 622 27.45 1.25 -8.76
C TYR A 622 28.73 1.06 -9.58
N ARG A 623 29.31 2.10 -10.20
CA ARG A 623 30.61 2.02 -10.85
C ARG A 623 31.74 1.70 -9.85
N ARG A 624 31.50 2.05 -8.58
CA ARG A 624 32.45 1.75 -7.50
C ARG A 624 32.59 0.27 -7.18
N LEU A 625 31.80 -0.61 -7.76
CA LEU A 625 32.02 -2.06 -7.66
C LEU A 625 33.40 -2.49 -8.19
N GLU A 626 33.97 -1.73 -9.12
CA GLU A 626 35.34 -1.95 -9.64
C GLU A 626 36.41 -1.70 -8.57
N GLU A 627 36.11 -0.94 -7.52
CA GLU A 627 37.00 -0.66 -6.38
C GLU A 627 37.03 -1.78 -5.34
N LEU A 628 36.12 -2.77 -5.45
CA LEU A 628 36.02 -3.84 -4.46
C LEU A 628 37.21 -4.80 -4.60
N ALA A 629 38.23 -4.59 -3.75
CA ALA A 629 39.46 -5.40 -3.73
C ALA A 629 39.24 -6.64 -2.83
N PRO A 630 39.07 -7.85 -3.40
CA PRO A 630 38.77 -9.05 -2.61
C PRO A 630 39.86 -9.42 -1.61
N LEU A 631 41.13 -9.10 -1.94
CA LEU A 631 42.29 -9.40 -1.10
C LEU A 631 42.40 -8.48 0.13
N GLU A 632 41.74 -7.33 0.17
CA GLU A 632 41.70 -6.41 1.30
C GLU A 632 40.54 -6.70 2.28
N LEU A 633 39.62 -7.60 1.90
CA LEU A 633 38.51 -7.98 2.72
C LEU A 633 38.99 -8.84 3.92
N LYS A 634 38.28 -8.73 5.03
CA LYS A 634 38.56 -9.52 6.24
C LYS A 634 38.07 -10.97 6.06
N PRO A 635 38.79 -11.95 6.63
CA PRO A 635 38.24 -13.31 6.75
C PRO A 635 36.99 -13.33 7.65
N ILE A 636 36.09 -14.26 7.40
CA ILE A 636 34.87 -14.47 8.17
C ILE A 636 34.77 -15.89 8.74
N TYR A 637 35.66 -16.78 8.34
CA TYR A 637 35.76 -18.13 8.85
C TYR A 637 37.24 -18.47 9.10
N GLU A 638 37.49 -19.38 10.04
CA GLU A 638 38.77 -20.07 10.20
C GLU A 638 38.61 -21.51 9.74
N ILE A 639 39.57 -22.02 8.98
CA ILE A 639 39.45 -23.36 8.36
C ILE A 639 39.39 -24.48 9.42
N ASP A 640 40.05 -24.25 10.56
CA ASP A 640 40.09 -25.20 11.66
C ASP A 640 38.83 -25.23 12.51
N GLU A 641 37.95 -24.21 12.39
CA GLU A 641 36.65 -24.13 13.05
C GLU A 641 35.53 -24.80 12.23
N LEU A 642 35.81 -25.22 10.99
CA LEU A 642 34.81 -25.87 10.16
C LEU A 642 34.57 -27.29 10.62
N GLU A 643 33.36 -27.59 11.05
CA GLU A 643 32.91 -28.92 11.37
C GLU A 643 33.05 -29.87 10.18
N GLU A 644 33.35 -31.16 10.43
CA GLU A 644 33.40 -32.19 9.39
C GLU A 644 32.06 -32.23 8.62
N PRO A 645 32.09 -32.27 7.28
CA PRO A 645 30.86 -32.26 6.47
C PRO A 645 29.99 -33.47 6.81
N LEU A 646 28.71 -33.24 7.06
CA LEU A 646 27.71 -34.24 7.36
C LEU A 646 27.62 -35.28 6.23
N ARG A 647 28.01 -36.54 6.52
CA ARG A 647 27.70 -37.67 5.63
C ARG A 647 26.24 -38.03 5.77
N ILE A 648 25.45 -37.94 4.68
CA ILE A 648 24.05 -38.34 4.68
C ILE A 648 23.96 -39.86 4.73
N LYS A 649 23.58 -40.39 5.90
CA LYS A 649 23.18 -41.79 6.03
C LYS A 649 21.67 -41.89 5.82
N LEU A 650 21.26 -42.61 4.80
CA LEU A 650 19.85 -42.96 4.60
C LEU A 650 19.60 -44.35 5.18
N LYS A 651 18.65 -44.43 6.11
CA LYS A 651 18.07 -45.69 6.55
C LYS A 651 16.96 -46.10 5.58
N MET A 652 17.05 -47.33 5.07
CA MET A 652 15.96 -47.92 4.32
C MET A 652 15.13 -48.80 5.26
N GLU A 653 13.86 -48.50 5.40
CA GLU A 653 12.92 -49.30 6.20
C GLU A 653 11.76 -49.78 5.32
N PHE A 654 11.21 -50.92 5.62
CA PHE A 654 9.97 -51.40 5.01
C PHE A 654 8.81 -50.47 5.47
N ALA A 655 8.12 -49.87 4.51
CA ALA A 655 7.00 -48.93 4.78
C ALA A 655 5.83 -49.57 5.57
N THR A 656 5.71 -50.88 5.54
CA THR A 656 4.64 -51.66 6.20
C THR A 656 5.00 -52.22 7.57
N THR A 657 6.26 -52.38 7.90
CA THR A 657 6.69 -53.07 9.14
C THR A 657 7.70 -52.27 9.96
N GLY A 658 8.25 -51.17 9.43
CA GLY A 658 9.29 -50.41 10.12
C GLY A 658 10.62 -51.15 10.30
N HIS A 659 10.80 -52.32 9.64
CA HIS A 659 12.04 -53.09 9.74
C HIS A 659 13.14 -52.46 8.90
N GLU A 660 14.30 -52.24 9.51
CA GLU A 660 15.49 -51.72 8.81
C GLU A 660 16.02 -52.77 7.83
N ILE A 661 16.06 -52.42 6.55
CA ILE A 661 16.54 -53.30 5.46
C ILE A 661 18.05 -53.08 5.24
N GLY A 662 18.57 -51.90 5.58
CA GLY A 662 19.97 -51.59 5.40
C GLY A 662 20.25 -50.09 5.51
N GLN A 663 21.51 -49.74 5.49
CA GLN A 663 21.97 -48.34 5.43
C GLN A 663 22.72 -48.12 4.11
N VAL A 664 22.33 -47.08 3.39
CA VAL A 664 23.05 -46.66 2.19
C VAL A 664 23.82 -45.37 2.53
N ASN A 665 25.14 -45.45 2.39
CA ASN A 665 25.98 -44.27 2.37
C ASN A 665 25.96 -43.69 0.96
N ILE A 666 25.30 -42.56 0.76
CA ILE A 666 25.37 -41.87 -0.49
C ILE A 666 26.62 -40.99 -0.45
N ASP A 667 27.58 -41.35 -1.30
CA ASP A 667 28.69 -40.47 -1.60
C ASP A 667 28.16 -39.30 -2.43
N ALA A 668 27.88 -38.23 -1.73
CA ALA A 668 27.32 -37.01 -2.32
C ALA A 668 28.27 -36.38 -3.37
N ALA A 669 29.54 -36.77 -3.36
CA ALA A 669 30.56 -36.21 -4.27
C ALA A 669 30.30 -36.53 -5.77
N ALA A 670 29.62 -37.64 -6.06
CA ALA A 670 29.39 -38.09 -7.44
C ALA A 670 28.23 -37.38 -8.17
N VAL A 671 27.37 -36.61 -7.46
CA VAL A 671 26.13 -36.00 -8.00
C VAL A 671 26.09 -34.47 -7.79
N LEU A 672 27.19 -33.89 -7.35
CA LEU A 672 27.16 -32.52 -6.82
C LEU A 672 27.73 -31.48 -7.82
N PRO A 673 27.25 -30.22 -7.76
CA PRO A 673 27.64 -29.19 -8.71
C PRO A 673 29.16 -28.92 -8.67
N LEU A 674 29.70 -28.59 -9.83
CA LEU A 674 31.11 -28.19 -9.98
C LEU A 674 31.40 -26.96 -9.13
N VAL A 675 32.64 -26.78 -8.73
CA VAL A 675 33.12 -25.62 -7.97
C VAL A 675 32.66 -24.29 -8.61
N GLY A 676 32.72 -24.21 -9.94
CA GLY A 676 32.25 -23.04 -10.67
C GLY A 676 30.79 -22.72 -10.44
N ASP A 677 29.93 -23.75 -10.35
CA ASP A 677 28.51 -23.63 -10.09
C ASP A 677 28.24 -23.18 -8.65
N LEU A 678 29.01 -23.66 -7.69
CA LEU A 678 28.93 -23.23 -6.28
C LEU A 678 29.30 -21.75 -6.13
N ILE A 679 30.38 -21.30 -6.75
CA ILE A 679 30.78 -19.88 -6.75
C ILE A 679 29.74 -19.04 -7.48
N ALA A 680 29.18 -19.52 -8.59
CA ALA A 680 28.10 -18.85 -9.29
C ALA A 680 26.84 -18.71 -8.42
N ALA A 681 26.48 -19.76 -7.68
CA ALA A 681 25.36 -19.73 -6.75
C ALA A 681 25.61 -18.70 -5.62
N ILE A 682 26.81 -18.68 -5.04
CA ILE A 682 27.17 -17.68 -4.02
C ILE A 682 27.15 -16.28 -4.63
N THR A 683 27.69 -16.08 -5.85
CA THR A 683 27.66 -14.80 -6.54
C THR A 683 26.23 -14.30 -6.76
N ASN A 684 25.32 -15.17 -7.17
CA ASN A 684 23.92 -14.82 -7.31
C ASN A 684 23.26 -14.47 -5.96
N LYS A 685 23.63 -15.17 -4.88
CA LYS A 685 23.18 -14.79 -3.52
C LYS A 685 23.71 -13.42 -3.12
N VAL A 686 24.97 -13.11 -3.44
CA VAL A 686 25.55 -11.78 -3.20
C VAL A 686 24.78 -10.69 -3.96
N ILE A 687 24.51 -10.90 -5.25
CA ILE A 687 23.72 -9.98 -6.09
C ILE A 687 22.34 -9.74 -5.47
N ASN A 688 21.66 -10.82 -5.10
CA ASN A 688 20.33 -10.74 -4.51
C ASN A 688 20.34 -10.01 -3.16
N MET A 689 21.28 -10.34 -2.27
CA MET A 689 21.38 -9.71 -0.94
C MET A 689 21.85 -8.26 -1.02
N ALA A 690 22.79 -7.94 -1.92
CA ALA A 690 23.22 -6.58 -2.19
C ALA A 690 22.19 -5.77 -2.99
N LYS A 691 21.12 -6.40 -3.45
CA LYS A 691 20.02 -5.78 -4.21
C LYS A 691 20.52 -5.07 -5.48
N LEU A 692 21.40 -5.73 -6.22
CA LEU A 692 21.97 -5.21 -7.46
C LEU A 692 21.08 -5.55 -8.66
N GLY A 693 21.02 -4.64 -9.62
CA GLY A 693 20.30 -4.87 -10.87
C GLY A 693 21.08 -5.69 -11.91
N GLY A 694 22.17 -6.32 -11.52
CA GLY A 694 23.09 -7.08 -12.39
C GLY A 694 24.53 -7.05 -11.86
N GLY A 695 25.50 -7.33 -12.71
CA GLY A 695 26.93 -7.28 -12.35
C GLY A 695 27.54 -8.65 -12.07
N PHE A 696 26.89 -9.74 -12.48
CA PHE A 696 27.42 -11.09 -12.29
C PHE A 696 28.85 -11.24 -12.84
N ALA A 697 29.10 -10.78 -14.06
CA ALA A 697 30.42 -10.87 -14.69
C ALA A 697 31.52 -10.12 -13.92
N GLN A 698 31.16 -9.00 -13.27
CA GLN A 698 32.09 -8.24 -12.41
C GLN A 698 32.30 -8.93 -11.05
N LEU A 699 31.23 -9.44 -10.46
CA LEU A 699 31.26 -9.97 -9.10
C LEU A 699 31.78 -11.41 -9.01
N TYR A 700 31.56 -12.25 -10.02
CA TYR A 700 32.02 -13.62 -10.00
C TYR A 700 33.53 -13.78 -9.72
N PRO A 701 34.45 -13.08 -10.42
CA PRO A 701 35.88 -13.14 -10.11
C PRO A 701 36.19 -12.60 -8.71
N ILE A 702 35.52 -11.56 -8.25
CA ILE A 702 35.71 -11.00 -6.92
C ILE A 702 35.28 -12.00 -5.82
N VAL A 703 34.13 -12.64 -5.99
CA VAL A 703 33.63 -13.66 -5.04
C VAL A 703 34.57 -14.86 -5.03
N ARG A 704 35.02 -15.33 -6.20
CA ARG A 704 35.94 -16.43 -6.33
C ARG A 704 37.29 -16.12 -5.64
N ASP A 705 37.85 -14.95 -5.91
CA ASP A 705 39.15 -14.54 -5.36
C ASP A 705 39.08 -14.31 -3.86
N TYR A 706 37.95 -13.78 -3.36
CA TYR A 706 37.69 -13.67 -1.91
C TYR A 706 37.64 -15.04 -1.24
N ILE A 707 36.87 -15.99 -1.80
CA ILE A 707 36.78 -17.35 -1.27
C ILE A 707 38.14 -18.05 -1.28
N SER A 708 38.85 -17.95 -2.39
CA SER A 708 40.13 -18.63 -2.58
C SER A 708 41.26 -18.11 -1.68
N HIS A 709 41.27 -16.82 -1.36
CA HIS A 709 42.45 -16.22 -0.76
C HIS A 709 42.22 -15.57 0.62
N ARG A 710 40.98 -15.28 0.99
CA ARG A 710 40.70 -14.47 2.18
C ARG A 710 39.63 -14.99 3.11
N CYS A 711 38.56 -15.58 2.56
CA CYS A 711 37.36 -15.98 3.31
C CYS A 711 37.69 -16.82 4.55
N PHE A 712 38.65 -17.74 4.45
CA PHE A 712 39.05 -18.69 5.48
C PHE A 712 40.35 -18.32 6.21
N GLY A 713 40.78 -17.07 6.15
CA GLY A 713 42.01 -16.61 6.79
C GLY A 713 43.29 -16.98 6.08
N GLN A 714 43.21 -17.89 5.10
CA GLN A 714 44.33 -18.36 4.30
C GLN A 714 43.93 -18.66 2.84
N THR A 715 44.92 -18.88 1.99
CA THR A 715 44.68 -19.32 0.61
C THR A 715 44.29 -20.80 0.62
N ILE A 716 43.20 -21.14 -0.08
CA ILE A 716 42.68 -22.51 -0.18
C ILE A 716 42.68 -22.98 -1.62
N ASP A 717 42.78 -24.29 -1.81
CA ASP A 717 42.55 -24.92 -3.11
C ASP A 717 41.04 -25.23 -3.26
N LEU A 718 40.39 -24.57 -4.20
CA LEU A 718 38.98 -24.76 -4.50
C LEU A 718 38.65 -26.17 -5.05
N ASN A 719 39.68 -26.94 -5.51
CA ASN A 719 39.51 -28.30 -5.96
C ASN A 719 39.59 -29.34 -4.80
N ASP A 720 39.99 -28.90 -3.61
CA ASP A 720 39.97 -29.76 -2.42
C ASP A 720 38.54 -30.22 -2.07
N GLU A 721 38.33 -31.52 -1.96
CA GLU A 721 37.01 -32.12 -1.69
C GLU A 721 36.38 -31.65 -0.38
N LYS A 722 37.18 -31.39 0.67
CA LYS A 722 36.70 -30.88 1.95
C LYS A 722 36.20 -29.47 1.79
N ILE A 723 36.95 -28.62 1.11
CA ILE A 723 36.53 -27.23 0.82
C ILE A 723 35.24 -27.20 -0.01
N GLN A 724 35.15 -28.03 -1.03
CA GLN A 724 33.92 -28.12 -1.82
C GLN A 724 32.73 -28.58 -0.99
N ALA A 725 32.94 -29.54 -0.08
CA ALA A 725 31.89 -30.01 0.82
C ALA A 725 31.38 -28.89 1.74
N HIS A 726 32.28 -28.04 2.25
CA HIS A 726 31.90 -26.88 3.06
C HIS A 726 31.19 -25.80 2.22
N LEU A 727 31.66 -25.51 1.01
CA LEU A 727 31.03 -24.55 0.10
C LEU A 727 29.60 -24.95 -0.32
N ARG A 728 29.23 -26.23 -0.16
CA ARG A 728 27.86 -26.72 -0.35
C ARG A 728 26.93 -26.38 0.81
N SER A 729 27.48 -26.05 1.98
CA SER A 729 26.69 -25.64 3.13
C SER A 729 25.93 -24.34 2.84
N VAL A 730 24.61 -24.40 2.96
CA VAL A 730 23.75 -23.21 2.79
C VAL A 730 24.12 -22.13 3.77
N ILE A 731 24.42 -22.51 5.02
CA ILE A 731 24.79 -21.55 6.09
C ILE A 731 26.08 -20.81 5.72
N LEU A 732 27.11 -21.53 5.23
CA LEU A 732 28.37 -20.94 4.82
C LEU A 732 28.19 -20.02 3.60
N GLN A 733 27.44 -20.46 2.60
CA GLN A 733 27.11 -19.64 1.42
C GLN A 733 26.39 -18.34 1.81
N GLU A 734 25.43 -18.42 2.74
CA GLU A 734 24.71 -17.24 3.22
C GLU A 734 25.62 -16.32 4.04
N GLY A 735 26.50 -16.85 4.87
CA GLY A 735 27.47 -16.06 5.61
C GLY A 735 28.38 -15.26 4.68
N ILE A 736 28.94 -15.92 3.66
CA ILE A 736 29.76 -15.27 2.61
C ILE A 736 28.95 -14.20 1.88
N ALA A 737 27.72 -14.55 1.45
CA ALA A 737 26.88 -13.63 0.70
C ALA A 737 26.46 -12.41 1.53
N LYS A 738 26.07 -12.58 2.79
CA LYS A 738 25.75 -11.48 3.72
C LYS A 738 26.93 -10.53 3.92
N TYR A 739 28.12 -11.09 4.13
CA TYR A 739 29.33 -10.28 4.34
C TYR A 739 29.65 -9.44 3.10
N LEU A 740 29.70 -10.06 1.92
CA LEU A 740 30.01 -9.37 0.68
C LEU A 740 28.93 -8.35 0.29
N ALA A 741 27.65 -8.71 0.44
CA ALA A 741 26.53 -7.80 0.19
C ALA A 741 26.59 -6.55 1.08
N ARG A 742 26.93 -6.71 2.37
CA ARG A 742 27.17 -5.59 3.28
C ARG A 742 28.30 -4.68 2.82
N LYS A 743 29.42 -5.27 2.40
CA LYS A 743 30.59 -4.52 1.88
C LYS A 743 30.25 -3.76 0.59
N ILE A 744 29.55 -4.39 -0.32
CA ILE A 744 29.07 -3.77 -1.55
C ILE A 744 28.11 -2.62 -1.24
N GLY A 745 27.18 -2.83 -0.33
CA GLY A 745 26.24 -1.79 0.11
C GLY A 745 26.94 -0.56 0.69
N GLN A 746 27.97 -0.77 1.48
CA GLN A 746 28.80 0.30 2.03
C GLN A 746 29.64 1.01 0.95
N LEU A 747 30.26 0.25 0.07
CA LEU A 747 31.14 0.78 -0.99
C LEU A 747 30.37 1.60 -2.04
N THR A 748 29.21 1.14 -2.45
CA THR A 748 28.41 1.81 -3.49
C THR A 748 27.65 3.04 -2.98
N ALA A 749 27.57 3.25 -1.67
CA ALA A 749 27.05 4.48 -1.10
C ALA A 749 28.09 5.60 -1.25
N GLU A 750 27.76 6.58 -2.07
CA GLU A 750 28.60 7.75 -2.26
C GLU A 750 28.10 8.88 -1.36
N LYS A 751 28.98 9.31 -0.47
CA LYS A 751 28.70 10.44 0.40
C LYS A 751 29.00 11.74 -0.34
N ARG A 752 28.01 12.62 -0.37
CA ARG A 752 28.16 13.98 -0.88
C ARG A 752 28.42 14.93 0.28
N GLU A 753 28.96 16.08 -0.06
CA GLU A 753 29.12 17.15 0.92
C GLU A 753 27.76 17.61 1.44
N ILE A 754 27.63 17.77 2.76
CA ILE A 754 26.43 18.32 3.40
C ILE A 754 26.39 19.80 3.05
N VAL A 755 25.42 20.18 2.22
CA VAL A 755 25.20 21.54 1.74
C VAL A 755 23.83 22.02 2.19
N LEU A 756 23.77 23.22 2.71
CA LEU A 756 22.53 23.86 3.11
C LEU A 756 21.63 24.12 1.90
N GLU A 757 20.36 23.76 2.05
CA GLU A 757 19.29 24.07 1.10
C GLU A 757 18.47 25.26 1.57
N ASN A 758 18.22 25.33 2.88
CA ASN A 758 17.49 26.42 3.52
C ASN A 758 18.12 26.72 4.88
N TYR A 759 18.39 27.99 5.17
CA TYR A 759 19.08 28.44 6.38
C TYR A 759 18.15 28.62 7.58
N ASP A 760 16.86 28.88 7.36
CA ASP A 760 15.90 29.29 8.40
C ASP A 760 14.51 28.66 8.22
N TYR A 761 14.44 27.36 8.03
CA TYR A 761 13.15 26.68 8.01
C TYR A 761 12.52 26.71 9.40
N LYS A 762 11.52 27.57 9.57
CA LYS A 762 10.83 27.77 10.86
C LYS A 762 9.80 26.69 11.14
N LEU A 763 9.77 26.19 12.37
CA LEU A 763 8.78 25.20 12.82
C LEU A 763 7.34 25.75 12.79
N SER A 764 7.15 27.06 12.80
CA SER A 764 5.85 27.70 12.57
C SER A 764 5.25 27.40 11.18
N LYS A 765 6.05 26.92 10.23
CA LYS A 765 5.60 26.46 8.90
C LYS A 765 5.06 25.02 8.91
N THR A 766 5.17 24.31 10.03
CA THR A 766 4.64 22.96 10.21
C THR A 766 3.13 22.95 9.99
N GLN A 767 2.66 22.05 9.13
CA GLN A 767 1.22 21.88 8.91
C GLN A 767 0.55 21.31 10.17
N PRO A 768 -0.66 21.77 10.52
CA PRO A 768 -1.42 21.16 11.60
C PRO A 768 -1.61 19.66 11.38
N PHE A 769 -1.41 18.87 12.42
CA PHE A 769 -1.63 17.43 12.37
C PHE A 769 -2.44 17.00 13.60
N VAL A 770 -3.07 15.84 13.49
CA VAL A 770 -3.89 15.32 14.56
C VAL A 770 -3.17 14.19 15.27
N TRP A 771 -3.19 14.26 16.59
CA TRP A 771 -2.49 13.32 17.43
C TRP A 771 -3.39 12.21 17.95
N ARG A 772 -2.82 11.01 18.15
CA ARG A 772 -3.51 9.86 18.72
C ARG A 772 -3.85 10.12 20.18
N ARG A 773 -5.06 9.78 20.60
CA ARG A 773 -5.54 10.02 21.97
C ARG A 773 -4.86 9.15 23.02
N ASN A 774 -4.42 7.97 22.63
CA ASN A 774 -3.73 7.00 23.48
C ASN A 774 -2.23 7.27 23.65
N LEU A 775 -1.69 8.25 22.93
CA LEU A 775 -0.29 8.64 23.05
C LEU A 775 -0.15 9.91 23.87
N PRO A 776 0.99 10.09 24.59
CA PRO A 776 1.17 11.19 25.50
C PRO A 776 1.15 12.55 24.80
N LEU A 777 0.56 13.55 25.49
CA LEU A 777 0.53 14.95 25.11
C LEU A 777 0.86 15.82 26.33
N LEU A 778 1.54 16.95 26.10
CA LEU A 778 1.86 17.95 27.11
C LEU A 778 1.45 19.35 26.61
N ASP A 779 0.89 20.14 27.53
CA ASP A 779 0.75 21.58 27.34
C ASP A 779 2.02 22.25 27.89
N CYS A 780 2.87 22.74 26.99
CA CYS A 780 4.14 23.40 27.32
C CYS A 780 4.11 24.84 26.89
N SER A 781 4.79 25.70 27.65
CA SER A 781 4.87 27.13 27.35
C SER A 781 6.02 27.49 26.40
N LYS A 782 7.15 26.76 26.47
CA LYS A 782 8.40 27.03 25.75
C LYS A 782 8.46 26.44 24.34
N THR A 783 7.33 26.28 23.70
CA THR A 783 7.23 25.75 22.34
C THR A 783 6.30 26.55 21.45
N ILE A 784 6.56 26.60 20.15
CA ILE A 784 5.67 27.23 19.15
C ILE A 784 4.33 26.50 19.04
N PHE A 785 4.27 25.22 19.39
CA PHE A 785 3.07 24.40 19.26
C PHE A 785 2.09 24.62 20.43
N ASN A 786 0.80 24.42 20.16
CA ASN A 786 -0.22 24.40 21.22
C ASN A 786 0.01 23.26 22.22
N LEU A 787 0.50 22.10 21.74
CA LEU A 787 0.78 20.89 22.50
C LEU A 787 2.07 20.27 22.01
N VAL A 788 2.81 19.59 22.91
CA VAL A 788 3.94 18.73 22.58
C VAL A 788 3.47 17.29 22.53
N ALA A 789 3.58 16.67 21.37
CA ALA A 789 3.24 15.28 21.14
C ALA A 789 4.47 14.39 21.31
N THR A 790 4.32 13.22 21.94
CA THR A 790 5.40 12.26 22.16
C THR A 790 4.91 10.82 21.95
N TYR A 791 5.78 9.92 21.52
CA TYR A 791 5.40 8.53 21.25
C TYR A 791 5.31 7.64 22.49
N ASN A 792 5.98 8.03 23.57
CA ASN A 792 6.03 7.23 24.81
C ASN A 792 6.17 8.10 26.06
N ASP A 793 6.01 7.49 27.22
CA ASP A 793 6.09 8.19 28.51
C ASP A 793 7.50 8.71 28.83
N TYR A 794 8.56 8.05 28.35
CA TYR A 794 9.93 8.55 28.54
C TYR A 794 10.15 9.89 27.80
N GLU A 795 9.77 9.97 26.53
CA GLU A 795 9.81 11.23 25.79
C GLU A 795 8.96 12.31 26.45
N LYS A 796 7.79 11.94 26.99
CA LYS A 796 6.93 12.86 27.73
C LYS A 796 7.61 13.42 28.99
N GLU A 797 8.24 12.57 29.78
CA GLU A 797 8.98 13.02 30.97
C GLU A 797 10.19 13.88 30.58
N PHE A 798 10.86 13.56 29.50
CA PHE A 798 11.96 14.38 28.99
C PHE A 798 11.46 15.75 28.48
N ALA A 799 10.34 15.82 27.76
CA ALA A 799 9.72 17.09 27.36
C ALA A 799 9.32 17.92 28.59
N ARG A 800 8.81 17.28 29.65
CA ARG A 800 8.50 17.94 30.92
C ARG A 800 9.76 18.51 31.61
N PHE A 801 10.86 17.78 31.55
CA PHE A 801 12.15 18.24 32.03
C PHE A 801 12.62 19.49 31.26
N LEU A 802 12.59 19.48 29.92
CA LEU A 802 12.95 20.64 29.09
C LEU A 802 12.09 21.88 29.42
N GLU A 803 10.80 21.69 29.66
CA GLU A 803 9.89 22.77 30.05
C GLU A 803 10.29 23.44 31.38
N HIS A 804 10.82 22.65 32.34
CA HIS A 804 11.18 23.14 33.65
C HIS A 804 12.62 23.66 33.76
N CYS A 805 13.51 23.36 32.81
CA CYS A 805 14.87 23.87 32.80
C CYS A 805 14.93 25.37 32.54
N ASP A 806 15.47 26.18 33.45
CA ASP A 806 15.59 27.63 33.29
C ASP A 806 16.53 28.03 32.15
N ASP A 807 17.53 27.19 31.87
CA ASP A 807 18.51 27.36 30.80
C ASP A 807 18.02 26.90 29.42
N ILE A 808 16.83 26.33 29.30
CA ILE A 808 16.15 26.08 28.02
C ILE A 808 15.13 27.18 27.76
N ILE A 809 15.35 27.91 26.70
CA ILE A 809 14.48 29.02 26.31
C ILE A 809 13.35 28.63 25.36
N ARG A 810 13.57 27.62 24.54
CA ARG A 810 12.53 27.05 23.62
C ARG A 810 12.90 25.65 23.20
N PHE A 811 11.89 24.81 22.89
CA PHE A 811 12.08 23.46 22.39
C PHE A 811 10.87 22.96 21.59
N ALA A 812 11.05 21.86 20.84
CA ALA A 812 9.98 21.17 20.14
C ALA A 812 10.29 19.69 19.99
N SER A 813 9.24 18.86 19.94
CA SER A 813 9.35 17.47 19.52
C SER A 813 9.46 17.43 17.99
N LEU A 814 10.54 16.87 17.46
CA LEU A 814 10.79 16.71 16.02
C LEU A 814 10.30 15.37 15.50
N GLY A 815 10.52 14.29 16.22
CA GLY A 815 10.16 12.93 15.80
C GLY A 815 8.69 12.82 15.41
N THR A 816 7.80 13.46 16.17
CA THR A 816 6.36 13.50 15.89
C THR A 816 5.99 14.52 14.81
N THR A 817 6.55 15.71 14.86
CA THR A 817 6.23 16.77 13.88
C THR A 817 6.72 16.43 12.48
N GLU A 818 7.92 15.87 12.36
CA GLU A 818 8.51 15.49 11.07
C GLU A 818 7.77 14.33 10.40
N GLN A 819 7.38 13.33 11.17
CA GLN A 819 6.72 12.14 10.61
C GLN A 819 5.24 12.39 10.31
N GLU A 820 4.56 13.17 11.16
CA GLU A 820 3.11 13.37 11.05
C GLU A 820 2.72 14.56 10.18
N SER A 821 3.48 15.65 10.23
CA SER A 821 3.15 16.88 9.51
C SER A 821 3.89 17.05 8.19
N GLY A 822 4.90 16.23 7.90
CA GLY A 822 5.71 16.33 6.70
C GLY A 822 6.63 17.55 6.72
N THR A 823 7.21 17.89 7.86
CA THR A 823 8.32 18.85 7.88
C THR A 823 9.53 18.25 7.15
N ARG A 824 10.47 19.10 6.73
CA ARG A 824 11.55 18.68 5.83
C ARG A 824 12.81 18.23 6.55
N PHE A 825 12.85 18.32 7.88
CA PHE A 825 14.06 18.00 8.64
C PHE A 825 14.29 16.50 8.76
N LYS A 826 15.40 16.05 8.22
CA LYS A 826 15.90 14.69 8.33
C LYS A 826 17.39 14.67 8.10
N VAL A 827 18.07 13.64 8.60
CA VAL A 827 19.46 13.39 8.33
C VAL A 827 19.62 12.01 7.69
N ASP A 828 20.29 11.96 6.54
CA ASP A 828 20.53 10.72 5.83
C ASP A 828 21.65 9.92 6.52
N TYR A 829 21.52 8.59 6.53
CA TYR A 829 22.55 7.69 7.01
C TYR A 829 22.54 6.37 6.22
N ILE A 830 23.58 5.56 6.36
CA ILE A 830 23.63 4.23 5.75
C ILE A 830 23.26 3.20 6.82
N LYS A 831 22.19 2.46 6.60
CA LYS A 831 21.73 1.37 7.48
C LYS A 831 22.76 0.23 7.50
N PRO A 832 22.79 -0.63 8.53
CA PRO A 832 23.71 -1.77 8.61
C PRO A 832 23.66 -2.70 7.38
N ASN A 833 22.51 -2.82 6.74
CA ASN A 833 22.33 -3.58 5.50
C ASN A 833 22.78 -2.85 4.22
N GLY A 834 23.36 -1.65 4.36
CA GLY A 834 23.83 -0.83 3.24
C GLY A 834 22.76 0.03 2.55
N ALA A 835 21.48 0.00 2.98
CA ALA A 835 20.44 0.87 2.44
C ALA A 835 20.59 2.31 2.95
N ILE A 836 20.14 3.30 2.16
CA ILE A 836 20.05 4.70 2.60
C ILE A 836 18.79 4.84 3.45
N GLY A 837 18.94 5.39 4.64
CA GLY A 837 17.85 5.65 5.59
C GLY A 837 17.75 7.12 5.97
N PHE A 838 16.59 7.52 6.48
CA PHE A 838 16.35 8.85 7.04
C PHE A 838 16.25 8.75 8.55
N TYR A 839 16.98 9.61 9.23
CA TYR A 839 16.95 9.73 10.68
C TYR A 839 16.18 10.98 11.07
N TYR A 840 15.23 10.81 11.96
CA TYR A 840 14.39 11.85 12.54
C TYR A 840 14.66 11.88 14.06
N PRO A 841 15.40 12.88 14.57
CA PRO A 841 15.65 13.03 16.00
C PRO A 841 14.37 13.33 16.79
N ASP A 842 14.36 13.04 18.07
CA ASP A 842 13.17 13.21 18.91
C ASP A 842 12.86 14.68 19.22
N PHE A 843 13.91 15.49 19.56
CA PHE A 843 13.71 16.88 19.98
C PHE A 843 14.74 17.82 19.38
N VAL A 844 14.33 19.10 19.30
CA VAL A 844 15.22 20.25 19.18
C VAL A 844 15.00 21.15 20.39
N ALA A 845 16.07 21.68 20.97
CA ALA A 845 16.03 22.64 22.08
C ALA A 845 17.08 23.73 21.91
N VAL A 846 16.76 24.94 22.36
CA VAL A 846 17.67 26.08 22.36
C VAL A 846 18.02 26.41 23.81
N GLN A 847 19.29 26.28 24.15
CA GLN A 847 19.85 26.55 25.46
C GLN A 847 20.49 27.94 25.47
N GLU A 848 20.18 28.74 26.47
CA GLU A 848 20.88 29.98 26.74
C GLU A 848 22.12 29.69 27.61
N THR A 849 23.28 30.13 27.13
CA THR A 849 24.57 30.00 27.83
C THR A 849 25.24 31.35 27.96
N LYS A 850 26.29 31.43 28.76
CA LYS A 850 27.10 32.67 28.91
C LYS A 850 27.75 33.13 27.59
N GLU A 851 27.93 32.21 26.67
CA GLU A 851 28.57 32.43 25.37
C GLU A 851 27.57 32.68 24.24
N GLY A 852 26.26 32.62 24.54
CA GLY A 852 25.16 32.77 23.57
C GLY A 852 24.25 31.55 23.50
N GLU A 853 23.37 31.53 22.49
CA GLU A 853 22.44 30.43 22.26
C GLU A 853 23.14 29.21 21.66
N VAL A 854 22.82 28.00 22.15
CA VAL A 854 23.25 26.73 21.61
C VAL A 854 22.03 25.93 21.23
N ASN A 855 21.97 25.51 19.95
CA ASN A 855 20.92 24.67 19.43
C ASN A 855 21.29 23.19 19.61
N TRP A 856 20.42 22.43 20.23
CA TRP A 856 20.61 21.03 20.52
C TRP A 856 19.64 20.17 19.70
N ILE A 857 20.19 19.22 19.00
CA ILE A 857 19.41 18.08 18.47
C ILE A 857 19.52 16.96 19.48
N ILE A 858 18.37 16.46 19.95
CA ILE A 858 18.34 15.52 21.07
C ILE A 858 17.61 14.24 20.65
N GLU A 859 18.21 13.13 21.03
CA GLU A 859 17.65 11.80 20.88
C GLU A 859 17.46 11.15 22.25
N THR A 860 16.26 10.67 22.52
CA THR A 860 15.92 9.90 23.74
C THR A 860 15.92 8.42 23.43
N LYS A 861 16.65 7.59 24.18
CA LYS A 861 16.80 6.17 23.94
C LYS A 861 16.40 5.30 25.12
N GLY A 862 15.38 4.44 24.92
CA GLY A 862 15.04 3.35 25.85
C GLY A 862 15.91 2.10 25.63
N ARG A 863 16.24 1.79 24.38
CA ARG A 863 17.11 0.64 24.01
C ARG A 863 18.08 1.05 22.90
N VAL A 864 19.31 0.54 22.96
CA VAL A 864 20.32 0.74 21.91
C VAL A 864 20.15 -0.35 20.85
N TRP A 865 19.99 0.06 19.59
CA TRP A 865 19.90 -0.81 18.41
C TRP A 865 21.23 -0.83 17.66
N GLU A 866 21.42 -1.80 16.80
CA GLU A 866 22.66 -1.98 16.01
C GLU A 866 23.02 -0.74 15.16
N ASP A 867 22.04 0.00 14.68
CA ASP A 867 22.21 1.22 13.86
C ASP A 867 22.35 2.53 14.66
N THR A 868 22.23 2.47 16.00
CA THR A 868 22.24 3.67 16.85
C THR A 868 23.53 4.49 16.70
N HIS A 869 24.69 3.84 16.71
CA HIS A 869 25.97 4.53 16.56
C HIS A 869 26.16 5.18 15.18
N ILE A 870 25.57 4.60 14.15
CA ILE A 870 25.62 5.14 12.78
C ILE A 870 24.79 6.42 12.71
N LYS A 871 23.61 6.44 13.32
CA LYS A 871 22.76 7.62 13.43
C LYS A 871 23.42 8.73 14.22
N ASP A 872 23.99 8.38 15.39
CA ASP A 872 24.72 9.34 16.24
C ASP A 872 25.87 10.01 15.49
N ALA A 873 26.62 9.23 14.68
CA ALA A 873 27.72 9.75 13.87
C ALA A 873 27.20 10.69 12.77
N ALA A 874 26.14 10.31 12.08
CA ALA A 874 25.56 11.11 10.99
C ALA A 874 25.04 12.46 11.48
N ILE A 875 24.28 12.48 12.60
CA ILE A 875 23.73 13.73 13.15
C ILE A 875 24.84 14.59 13.79
N THR A 876 25.86 14.00 14.40
CA THR A 876 27.01 14.74 14.94
C THR A 876 27.77 15.45 13.84
N GLU A 877 27.96 14.79 12.70
CA GLU A 877 28.60 15.40 11.54
C GLU A 877 27.74 16.50 10.94
N TRP A 878 26.42 16.27 10.83
CA TRP A 878 25.47 17.29 10.40
C TRP A 878 25.59 18.55 11.27
N CYS A 879 25.54 18.40 12.60
CA CYS A 879 25.68 19.51 13.55
C CYS A 879 27.00 20.30 13.34
N LYS A 880 28.12 19.60 13.15
CA LYS A 880 29.44 20.25 12.88
C LYS A 880 29.42 21.08 11.59
N LYS A 881 28.92 20.47 10.50
CA LYS A 881 28.86 21.14 9.19
C LYS A 881 27.91 22.33 9.16
N VAL A 882 26.75 22.18 9.77
CA VAL A 882 25.74 23.25 9.88
C VAL A 882 26.27 24.40 10.75
N THR A 883 26.95 24.12 11.86
CA THR A 883 27.60 25.16 12.70
C THR A 883 28.56 26.02 11.87
N VAL A 884 29.41 25.40 11.06
CA VAL A 884 30.35 26.11 10.21
C VAL A 884 29.65 26.96 9.14
N GLN A 885 28.58 26.41 8.53
CA GLN A 885 27.91 27.07 7.41
C GLN A 885 26.93 28.17 7.84
N THR A 886 26.33 28.07 9.03
CA THR A 886 25.36 29.04 9.54
C THR A 886 25.96 30.08 10.52
N GLY A 887 27.10 29.76 11.16
CA GLY A 887 27.66 30.54 12.26
C GLY A 887 26.93 30.35 13.59
N SER A 888 25.82 29.60 13.62
CA SER A 888 25.05 29.28 14.85
C SER A 888 25.54 27.94 15.40
N THR A 889 25.74 27.83 16.72
CA THR A 889 26.23 26.61 17.34
C THR A 889 25.15 25.53 17.35
N TRP A 890 25.42 24.40 16.74
CA TRP A 890 24.57 23.19 16.73
C TRP A 890 25.32 22.03 17.37
N ARG A 891 24.66 21.32 18.31
CA ARG A 891 25.22 20.16 19.01
C ARG A 891 24.22 19.02 19.05
N TYR A 892 24.72 17.81 19.18
CA TYR A 892 23.93 16.59 19.34
C TYR A 892 24.06 16.05 20.75
N LEU A 893 22.94 15.57 21.32
CA LEU A 893 22.92 14.91 22.62
C LEU A 893 22.05 13.66 22.55
N ARG A 894 22.61 12.51 22.87
CA ARG A 894 21.83 11.29 23.15
C ARG A 894 21.59 11.18 24.64
N VAL A 895 20.35 10.95 25.02
CA VAL A 895 19.92 10.78 26.40
C VAL A 895 19.36 9.37 26.58
N ASP A 896 20.12 8.48 27.20
CA ASP A 896 19.68 7.13 27.49
C ASP A 896 18.78 7.13 28.75
N GLN A 897 17.66 6.39 28.69
CA GLN A 897 16.66 6.35 29.77
C GLN A 897 17.26 5.96 31.14
N SER A 898 18.20 5.04 31.14
CA SER A 898 18.91 4.59 32.37
C SER A 898 19.73 5.71 33.01
N LEU A 899 20.38 6.56 32.20
CA LEU A 899 21.17 7.71 32.69
C LEU A 899 20.27 8.82 33.17
N PHE A 900 19.18 9.10 32.43
CA PHE A 900 18.22 10.13 32.80
C PHE A 900 17.49 9.81 34.11
N GLY A 901 17.11 8.53 34.31
CA GLY A 901 16.39 8.07 35.50
C GLY A 901 17.24 7.99 36.78
N GLN A 902 18.58 8.07 36.66
CA GLN A 902 19.51 7.96 37.83
C GLN A 902 19.73 9.28 38.55
N GLY A 903 19.36 10.42 37.98
CA GLY A 903 19.67 11.75 38.50
C GLY A 903 18.48 12.69 38.59
N ASN A 904 18.55 13.61 39.57
CA ASN A 904 17.67 14.80 39.59
C ASN A 904 18.49 15.97 39.07
N PHE A 905 18.27 16.34 37.80
CA PHE A 905 19.04 17.40 37.13
C PHE A 905 18.35 18.74 37.29
N PRO A 906 18.97 19.75 37.95
CA PRO A 906 18.37 21.05 38.16
C PRO A 906 18.35 21.92 36.88
N SER A 907 19.14 21.61 35.87
CA SER A 907 19.23 22.31 34.61
C SER A 907 19.63 21.38 33.47
N PHE A 908 19.41 21.81 32.23
CA PHE A 908 19.86 21.07 31.06
C PHE A 908 21.40 21.00 30.99
N ALA A 909 22.09 22.06 31.38
CA ALA A 909 23.57 22.06 31.49
C ALA A 909 24.10 20.98 32.46
N SER A 910 23.39 20.73 33.56
CA SER A 910 23.77 19.68 34.51
C SER A 910 23.61 18.28 33.94
N LEU A 911 22.56 18.03 33.18
CA LEU A 911 22.36 16.79 32.44
C LEU A 911 23.46 16.57 31.40
N VAL A 912 23.76 17.58 30.58
CA VAL A 912 24.82 17.53 29.55
C VAL A 912 26.16 17.20 30.17
N THR A 913 26.51 17.86 31.29
CA THR A 913 27.76 17.60 32.02
C THR A 913 27.82 16.17 32.54
N HIS A 914 26.71 15.67 33.07
CA HIS A 914 26.62 14.29 33.56
C HIS A 914 26.83 13.28 32.44
N ILE A 915 26.13 13.42 31.33
CA ILE A 915 26.25 12.51 30.17
C ILE A 915 27.70 12.51 29.64
N TYR A 916 28.32 13.67 29.47
CA TYR A 916 29.71 13.73 29.00
C TYR A 916 30.73 13.22 29.98
N SER A 917 30.45 13.26 31.27
CA SER A 917 31.34 12.66 32.29
C SER A 917 31.31 11.12 32.29
N GLN A 918 30.18 10.51 31.91
CA GLN A 918 30.04 9.07 31.81
C GLN A 918 30.55 8.50 30.45
N ALA A 919 30.72 9.37 29.45
CA ALA A 919 31.25 8.98 28.13
C ALA A 919 32.78 9.03 28.04
N LYS A 920 33.46 9.55 29.09
CA LYS A 920 34.92 9.49 29.27
C LYS A 920 35.30 8.22 30.06
#